data_72dd4711508996f2132b99fb2d6889fa
#
_entry.id   72dd4711508996f2132b99fb2d6889fa
#
_cell.length_a   1.000
_cell.length_b   1.000
_cell.length_c   1.000
_cell.angle_alpha   90.00
_cell.angle_beta   90.00
_cell.angle_gamma   90.00
#
_symmetry.space_group_name_H-M   'P 1'
#
loop_
_entity.id
_entity.type
_entity.pdbx_description
1 polymer ?
#
loop_
_entity_poly.entity_id
_entity_poly.type
_entity_poly.pdbx_seq_one_letter_code
_entity_poly.pdbx_strand_id
1 'polypeptide(L)'
;LVGSEMCIRDSFWGNRPEKKQSFFKIVFSPSWKPAGSLKKIFKLLVHGRDLRVQFENNLDVGKEINPGEGLEKNCYLITRYLRAVFGKSKKAMLGPDISHRRTLVKSLVRNKRVREEIDNLSEGNERRKVQLTKKAHRYANEICSDLNYSILSLLASGFTWFWNTRYEGLHTKNLEKIKAISKENALIYLPCHRSHIDYCALTYLLYENGLMVPQVAAGNNLNLPFLGSILRGAGAVFMRRSFMSNPLYSIVFFEHIMSLMIRGSSIEFFPEGGRSRTGLSLPSRPGLLSLTIRSFASLRGQNVKIVPIYIGYEKILEGQSYISELTGDKKKKESIFDPLKVFKDFRNYLGNAYLNFADPIDLNEFLENNVGKDFFIDSPTTKPDWIDEITSKLGQSVTRSVNNSIAVTSTSLFSVALLTDVTQTMTEEVLSKRIQFFLKLIKLSEDYKNVWITQTDIGEILHKTEKLGFISPILINTNKIYKPTPDQIATLSFYKNNISHLFMLYSLLCVSVKFSKSVSKEEIIKLIKMVYPIFSRDFHLKNENIETESIENALNVLIKEEILQINNMNEISSPDLKDEKFNNYLALTNLSEPALKRFYIVMSTIWKNNSMNKEDLKNQCKEIARGIEVREGWPYPEFSDNAKFENFIYMMRETKFFRQDTQGNLTAAKITKKAKESYDKFFDKEFLELIGNSTN
;
A
#
# COMPACT_ATOMS: atom_id res chain seq x y z
N LEU A 1 -21.40 24.82 -25.46
CA LEU A 1 -22.63 24.80 -24.65
C LEU A 1 -23.80 24.10 -25.35
N VAL A 2 -23.95 24.21 -26.67
CA VAL A 2 -25.03 23.55 -27.43
C VAL A 2 -24.79 22.03 -27.53
N GLY A 3 -23.56 21.57 -27.54
CA GLY A 3 -23.23 20.14 -27.63
C GLY A 3 -23.54 19.33 -26.36
N SER A 4 -23.51 19.95 -25.19
CA SER A 4 -23.75 19.24 -23.92
C SER A 4 -25.21 18.90 -23.67
N GLU A 5 -26.16 19.76 -24.11
CA GLU A 5 -27.58 19.47 -23.98
C GLU A 5 -28.06 18.41 -24.99
N MET A 6 -27.49 18.35 -26.19
CA MET A 6 -27.87 17.34 -27.19
C MET A 6 -27.41 15.94 -26.83
N CYS A 7 -26.22 15.76 -26.22
CA CYS A 7 -25.73 14.44 -25.78
C CYS A 7 -26.52 13.85 -24.59
N ILE A 8 -27.20 14.68 -23.83
CA ILE A 8 -28.03 14.27 -22.68
C ILE A 8 -29.45 13.79 -23.11
N ARG A 9 -29.91 14.20 -24.27
CA ARG A 9 -31.30 13.98 -24.72
C ARG A 9 -31.57 12.57 -25.27
N ASP A 10 -30.55 11.88 -25.77
CA ASP A 10 -30.72 10.59 -26.44
C ASP A 10 -30.23 9.40 -25.60
N SER A 11 -30.43 9.43 -24.31
CA SER A 11 -30.23 8.24 -23.51
C SER A 11 -31.26 7.17 -23.86
N PHE A 12 -30.81 6.00 -24.15
CA PHE A 12 -31.52 4.77 -24.51
C PHE A 12 -32.52 4.27 -23.44
N TRP A 13 -33.58 5.04 -23.13
CA TRP A 13 -34.60 4.60 -22.17
C TRP A 13 -35.99 4.69 -22.81
N GLY A 14 -36.45 3.51 -23.18
CA GLY A 14 -37.83 3.35 -23.64
C GLY A 14 -38.84 3.86 -22.61
N ASN A 15 -39.98 4.36 -23.11
CA ASN A 15 -41.12 4.86 -22.36
C ASN A 15 -41.55 3.86 -21.27
N ARG A 16 -41.36 4.22 -20.00
CA ARG A 16 -42.00 3.56 -18.87
C ARG A 16 -43.08 4.48 -18.30
N PRO A 17 -44.26 3.95 -17.92
CA PRO A 17 -45.31 4.75 -17.36
C PRO A 17 -44.90 5.42 -16.05
N GLU A 18 -45.27 6.70 -15.88
CA GLU A 18 -44.93 7.50 -14.71
C GLU A 18 -45.67 7.00 -13.47
N LYS A 19 -44.97 6.26 -12.57
CA LYS A 19 -45.45 6.13 -11.19
C LYS A 19 -45.04 7.38 -10.41
N LYS A 20 -45.99 8.00 -9.70
CA LYS A 20 -45.71 9.10 -8.75
C LYS A 20 -44.59 8.69 -7.83
N GLN A 21 -43.47 9.37 -7.93
CA GLN A 21 -42.29 9.08 -7.11
C GLN A 21 -42.33 9.94 -5.84
N SER A 22 -42.00 9.35 -4.69
CA SER A 22 -41.86 10.05 -3.41
C SER A 22 -40.83 11.20 -3.53
N PHE A 23 -41.11 12.32 -2.81
CA PHE A 23 -40.21 13.49 -2.74
C PHE A 23 -38.75 13.11 -2.46
N PHE A 24 -38.49 12.18 -1.53
CA PHE A 24 -37.15 11.65 -1.24
C PHE A 24 -36.51 10.93 -2.44
N LYS A 25 -37.28 10.23 -3.24
CA LYS A 25 -36.82 9.57 -4.45
C LYS A 25 -36.45 10.55 -5.57
N ILE A 26 -37.05 11.71 -5.59
CA ILE A 26 -36.78 12.77 -6.56
C ILE A 26 -35.49 13.52 -6.20
N VAL A 27 -35.27 13.78 -4.91
CA VAL A 27 -34.09 14.48 -4.40
C VAL A 27 -32.81 13.61 -4.54
N PHE A 28 -32.94 12.31 -4.30
CA PHE A 28 -31.78 11.36 -4.28
C PHE A 28 -31.68 10.50 -5.56
N SER A 29 -32.49 10.75 -6.57
CA SER A 29 -32.42 9.99 -7.82
C SER A 29 -31.50 10.65 -8.85
N PRO A 30 -30.55 9.94 -9.41
CA PRO A 30 -29.68 10.41 -10.51
C PRO A 30 -30.41 10.39 -11.87
N SER A 31 -31.76 10.46 -11.92
CA SER A 31 -32.47 10.44 -13.19
C SER A 31 -32.27 11.73 -13.96
N TRP A 32 -31.65 11.64 -15.11
CA TRP A 32 -31.32 12.71 -16.05
C TRP A 32 -32.52 13.17 -16.93
N LYS A 33 -33.74 12.95 -16.48
CA LYS A 33 -34.92 13.51 -17.18
C LYS A 33 -34.98 15.02 -16.96
N PRO A 34 -35.30 15.82 -17.97
CA PRO A 34 -35.44 17.25 -17.83
C PRO A 34 -36.52 17.53 -16.78
N ALA A 35 -36.08 18.02 -15.65
CA ALA A 35 -37.01 18.44 -14.58
C ALA A 35 -37.55 19.81 -14.89
N GLY A 36 -38.78 20.13 -14.47
CA GLY A 36 -39.33 21.50 -14.52
C GLY A 36 -38.41 22.49 -13.80
N SER A 37 -38.47 23.75 -14.15
CA SER A 37 -37.52 24.80 -13.74
C SER A 37 -37.22 24.83 -12.22
N LEU A 38 -38.23 24.67 -11.38
CA LEU A 38 -38.09 24.61 -9.92
C LEU A 38 -37.26 23.39 -9.43
N LYS A 39 -37.43 22.23 -10.08
CA LYS A 39 -36.63 21.03 -9.77
C LYS A 39 -35.16 21.18 -10.22
N LYS A 40 -34.91 21.93 -11.30
CA LYS A 40 -33.55 22.27 -11.76
C LYS A 40 -32.85 23.16 -10.74
N ILE A 41 -33.51 24.20 -10.24
CA ILE A 41 -32.97 25.10 -9.23
C ILE A 41 -32.70 24.36 -7.93
N PHE A 42 -33.63 23.51 -7.47
CA PHE A 42 -33.42 22.72 -6.25
C PHE A 42 -32.26 21.71 -6.38
N LYS A 43 -32.15 21.04 -7.54
CA LYS A 43 -30.96 20.18 -7.82
C LYS A 43 -29.66 20.99 -7.89
N LEU A 44 -29.70 22.19 -8.46
CA LEU A 44 -28.54 23.08 -8.50
C LEU A 44 -28.11 23.52 -7.08
N LEU A 45 -29.07 23.83 -6.21
CA LEU A 45 -28.82 24.22 -4.83
C LEU A 45 -28.22 23.05 -3.99
N VAL A 46 -28.72 21.84 -4.21
CA VAL A 46 -28.29 20.65 -3.46
C VAL A 46 -26.99 20.07 -4.01
N HIS A 47 -26.81 20.06 -5.33
CA HIS A 47 -25.69 19.43 -6.02
C HIS A 47 -24.81 20.41 -6.82
N GLY A 48 -25.01 21.70 -6.68
CA GLY A 48 -24.28 22.70 -7.47
C GLY A 48 -22.77 22.70 -7.24
N ARG A 49 -22.33 22.24 -6.07
CA ARG A 49 -20.90 22.02 -5.77
C ARG A 49 -20.29 20.84 -6.53
N ASP A 50 -21.12 19.90 -7.00
CA ASP A 50 -20.71 18.71 -7.75
C ASP A 50 -20.76 18.95 -9.27
N LEU A 51 -21.12 20.17 -9.71
CA LEU A 51 -21.14 20.52 -11.12
C LEU A 51 -19.71 20.62 -11.66
N ARG A 52 -19.37 19.76 -12.61
CA ARG A 52 -18.07 19.77 -13.27
C ARG A 52 -18.26 20.01 -14.76
N VAL A 53 -17.43 20.89 -15.29
CA VAL A 53 -17.33 21.15 -16.74
C VAL A 53 -15.94 20.68 -17.16
N GLN A 54 -15.89 19.69 -18.03
CA GLN A 54 -14.65 19.18 -18.61
C GLN A 54 -14.63 19.53 -20.09
N PHE A 55 -13.52 20.14 -20.51
CA PHE A 55 -13.22 20.38 -21.90
C PHE A 55 -12.39 19.21 -22.44
N GLU A 56 -12.84 18.58 -23.51
CA GLU A 56 -12.07 17.56 -24.24
C GLU A 56 -11.18 18.23 -25.30
N ASN A 57 -10.30 17.45 -25.90
CA ASN A 57 -9.42 17.91 -26.97
C ASN A 57 -10.26 18.48 -28.13
N ASN A 58 -9.74 19.51 -28.76
CA ASN A 58 -10.39 20.14 -29.90
C ASN A 58 -10.59 19.12 -31.04
N LEU A 59 -11.81 19.03 -31.53
CA LEU A 59 -12.13 18.26 -32.73
C LEU A 59 -11.93 19.16 -33.95
N ASP A 60 -11.02 18.79 -34.83
CA ASP A 60 -10.89 19.43 -36.16
C ASP A 60 -11.98 18.86 -37.08
N VAL A 61 -13.10 19.53 -37.08
CA VAL A 61 -14.26 19.12 -37.90
C VAL A 61 -13.91 18.97 -39.37
N GLY A 62 -12.96 19.79 -39.86
CA GLY A 62 -12.53 19.74 -41.28
C GLY A 62 -11.84 18.44 -41.65
N LYS A 63 -11.17 17.78 -40.69
CA LYS A 63 -10.53 16.47 -40.92
C LYS A 63 -11.49 15.29 -40.83
N GLU A 64 -12.60 15.46 -40.13
CA GLU A 64 -13.61 14.41 -39.92
C GLU A 64 -14.75 14.45 -40.95
N ILE A 65 -14.84 15.53 -41.74
CA ILE A 65 -15.85 15.69 -42.79
C ILE A 65 -15.26 15.17 -44.11
N ASN A 66 -16.02 14.32 -44.78
CA ASN A 66 -15.73 13.92 -46.16
C ASN A 66 -16.49 14.83 -47.12
N PRO A 67 -15.82 15.75 -47.85
CA PRO A 67 -16.49 16.74 -48.73
C PRO A 67 -17.35 16.13 -49.84
N GLY A 68 -17.09 14.84 -50.19
CA GLY A 68 -17.88 14.11 -51.20
C GLY A 68 -19.18 13.50 -50.68
N GLU A 69 -19.46 13.60 -49.37
CA GLU A 69 -20.64 13.00 -48.74
C GLU A 69 -21.63 14.08 -48.34
N GLY A 70 -22.93 13.78 -48.43
CA GLY A 70 -23.99 14.73 -48.09
C GLY A 70 -23.95 15.18 -46.62
N LEU A 71 -24.52 16.35 -46.32
CA LEU A 71 -24.54 16.98 -45.01
C LEU A 71 -25.07 16.04 -43.90
N GLU A 72 -26.14 15.31 -44.18
CA GLU A 72 -26.74 14.37 -43.18
C GLU A 72 -25.77 13.25 -42.74
N LYS A 73 -25.02 12.70 -43.70
CA LYS A 73 -24.03 11.63 -43.41
C LYS A 73 -22.86 12.16 -42.61
N ASN A 74 -22.36 13.34 -42.95
CA ASN A 74 -21.28 14.01 -42.20
C ASN A 74 -21.76 14.37 -40.77
N CYS A 75 -22.96 14.90 -40.59
CA CYS A 75 -23.56 15.16 -39.27
C CYS A 75 -23.70 13.86 -38.46
N TYR A 76 -24.12 12.76 -39.09
CA TYR A 76 -24.22 11.48 -38.44
C TYR A 76 -22.82 10.97 -37.97
N LEU A 77 -21.80 11.06 -38.78
CA LEU A 77 -20.43 10.64 -38.45
C LEU A 77 -19.88 11.45 -37.27
N ILE A 78 -19.99 12.78 -37.32
CA ILE A 78 -19.55 13.68 -36.25
C ILE A 78 -20.32 13.35 -34.95
N THR A 79 -21.64 13.20 -35.05
CA THR A 79 -22.48 12.86 -33.88
C THR A 79 -22.06 11.53 -33.26
N ARG A 80 -21.77 10.52 -34.09
CA ARG A 80 -21.29 9.21 -33.66
C ARG A 80 -19.93 9.31 -32.97
N TYR A 81 -19.00 10.08 -33.54
CA TYR A 81 -17.68 10.34 -32.97
C TYR A 81 -17.81 11.04 -31.59
N LEU A 82 -18.56 12.14 -31.51
CA LEU A 82 -18.79 12.86 -30.27
C LEU A 82 -19.42 11.98 -29.19
N ARG A 83 -20.41 11.14 -29.56
CA ARG A 83 -20.99 10.16 -28.64
C ARG A 83 -19.96 9.17 -28.10
N ALA A 84 -19.03 8.72 -28.94
CA ALA A 84 -17.97 7.81 -28.52
C ALA A 84 -17.01 8.50 -27.55
N VAL A 85 -16.55 9.73 -27.86
CA VAL A 85 -15.65 10.51 -27.00
C VAL A 85 -16.31 10.83 -25.65
N PHE A 86 -17.50 11.42 -25.68
CA PHE A 86 -18.22 11.75 -24.44
C PHE A 86 -18.62 10.48 -23.66
N GLY A 87 -18.89 9.37 -24.35
CA GLY A 87 -19.16 8.08 -23.71
C GLY A 87 -17.94 7.55 -22.96
N LYS A 88 -16.74 7.66 -23.54
CA LYS A 88 -15.48 7.29 -22.87
C LYS A 88 -15.21 8.16 -21.64
N SER A 89 -15.34 9.49 -21.80
CA SER A 89 -15.13 10.43 -20.68
C SER A 89 -16.15 10.25 -19.57
N LYS A 90 -17.43 10.05 -19.91
CA LYS A 90 -18.47 9.72 -18.94
C LYS A 90 -18.15 8.42 -18.19
N LYS A 91 -17.67 7.39 -18.89
CA LYS A 91 -17.28 6.11 -18.28
C LYS A 91 -16.07 6.27 -17.36
N ALA A 92 -15.10 7.08 -17.74
CA ALA A 92 -13.91 7.35 -16.91
C ALA A 92 -14.26 8.10 -15.61
N MET A 93 -15.29 8.96 -15.63
CA MET A 93 -15.72 9.74 -14.47
C MET A 93 -16.71 8.98 -13.58
N LEU A 94 -17.74 8.41 -14.18
CA LEU A 94 -18.87 7.82 -13.46
C LEU A 94 -18.79 6.30 -13.36
N GLY A 95 -17.87 5.69 -14.08
CA GLY A 95 -17.83 4.25 -14.23
C GLY A 95 -18.87 3.73 -15.23
N PRO A 96 -18.88 2.42 -15.46
CA PRO A 96 -19.89 1.78 -16.27
C PRO A 96 -21.26 1.88 -15.60
N ASP A 97 -22.31 1.87 -16.41
CA ASP A 97 -23.67 1.81 -15.90
C ASP A 97 -23.91 0.47 -15.16
N ILE A 98 -23.78 0.50 -13.84
CA ILE A 98 -24.07 -0.63 -12.94
C ILE A 98 -25.54 -0.53 -12.47
N SER A 99 -26.40 -0.07 -13.33
CA SER A 99 -27.72 0.53 -13.03
C SER A 99 -28.66 -0.29 -12.14
N HIS A 100 -28.47 -1.58 -11.95
CA HIS A 100 -29.26 -2.33 -10.99
C HIS A 100 -28.50 -3.51 -10.40
N ARG A 101 -28.10 -3.41 -9.15
CA ARG A 101 -27.53 -4.51 -8.35
C ARG A 101 -28.32 -5.81 -8.53
N ARG A 102 -29.67 -5.72 -8.56
CA ARG A 102 -30.52 -6.90 -8.81
C ARG A 102 -30.26 -7.57 -10.16
N THR A 103 -29.98 -6.80 -11.21
CA THR A 103 -29.63 -7.33 -12.54
C THR A 103 -28.26 -7.96 -12.51
N LEU A 104 -27.27 -7.34 -11.86
CA LEU A 104 -25.93 -7.90 -11.69
C LEU A 104 -25.96 -9.22 -10.92
N VAL A 105 -26.66 -9.27 -9.78
CA VAL A 105 -26.83 -10.51 -9.01
C VAL A 105 -27.47 -11.61 -9.83
N LYS A 106 -28.54 -11.30 -10.60
CA LYS A 106 -29.19 -12.28 -11.49
C LYS A 106 -28.25 -12.74 -12.61
N SER A 107 -27.46 -11.85 -13.20
CA SER A 107 -26.51 -12.20 -14.27
C SER A 107 -25.41 -13.13 -13.76
N LEU A 108 -24.86 -12.87 -12.56
CA LEU A 108 -23.86 -13.72 -11.93
C LEU A 108 -24.38 -15.14 -11.68
N VAL A 109 -25.57 -15.28 -11.11
CA VAL A 109 -26.16 -16.62 -10.86
C VAL A 109 -26.49 -17.35 -12.16
N ARG A 110 -26.81 -16.61 -13.24
CA ARG A 110 -27.06 -17.17 -14.57
C ARG A 110 -25.81 -17.40 -15.40
N ASN A 111 -24.66 -16.99 -14.92
CA ASN A 111 -23.38 -17.19 -15.61
C ASN A 111 -23.14 -18.69 -15.85
N LYS A 112 -22.56 -19.01 -17.00
CA LYS A 112 -22.32 -20.42 -17.42
C LYS A 112 -21.48 -21.17 -16.41
N ARG A 113 -20.34 -20.61 -16.00
CA ARG A 113 -19.42 -21.25 -15.03
C ARG A 113 -20.06 -21.45 -13.65
N VAL A 114 -20.87 -20.47 -13.18
CA VAL A 114 -21.60 -20.62 -11.90
C VAL A 114 -22.62 -21.74 -11.98
N ARG A 115 -23.33 -21.91 -13.11
CA ARG A 115 -24.26 -23.00 -13.30
C ARG A 115 -23.56 -24.37 -13.38
N GLU A 116 -22.47 -24.44 -14.14
CA GLU A 116 -21.65 -25.66 -14.23
C GLU A 116 -21.19 -26.11 -12.84
N GLU A 117 -20.75 -25.17 -11.99
CA GLU A 117 -20.36 -25.49 -10.61
C GLU A 117 -21.55 -25.94 -9.76
N ILE A 118 -22.72 -25.32 -9.93
CA ILE A 118 -23.96 -25.79 -9.27
C ILE A 118 -24.31 -27.19 -9.71
N ASP A 119 -24.21 -27.52 -11.02
CA ASP A 119 -24.49 -28.81 -11.56
C ASP A 119 -23.51 -29.85 -11.03
N ASN A 120 -22.21 -29.55 -11.02
CA ASN A 120 -21.18 -30.42 -10.44
C ASN A 120 -21.45 -30.74 -8.96
N LEU A 121 -21.71 -29.70 -8.16
CA LEU A 121 -21.97 -29.86 -6.73
C LEU A 121 -23.31 -30.51 -6.40
N SER A 122 -24.27 -30.49 -7.32
CA SER A 122 -25.59 -31.09 -7.12
C SER A 122 -25.60 -32.61 -7.34
N GLU A 123 -24.59 -33.13 -8.07
CA GLU A 123 -24.45 -34.59 -8.35
C GLU A 123 -25.75 -35.19 -8.95
N GLY A 124 -26.45 -34.42 -9.80
CA GLY A 124 -27.72 -34.84 -10.43
C GLY A 124 -28.95 -34.72 -9.53
N ASN A 125 -28.82 -34.26 -8.28
CA ASN A 125 -29.97 -34.13 -7.38
C ASN A 125 -30.65 -32.75 -7.57
N GLU A 126 -31.85 -32.73 -8.12
CA GLU A 126 -32.62 -31.53 -8.42
C GLU A 126 -32.95 -30.70 -7.17
N ARG A 127 -33.26 -31.32 -6.03
CA ARG A 127 -33.50 -30.57 -4.77
C ARG A 127 -32.23 -29.86 -4.30
N ARG A 128 -31.08 -30.54 -4.37
CA ARG A 128 -29.75 -29.96 -4.04
C ARG A 128 -29.39 -28.85 -5.00
N LYS A 129 -29.68 -28.97 -6.29
CA LYS A 129 -29.50 -27.96 -7.32
C LYS A 129 -30.28 -26.67 -7.02
N VAL A 130 -31.54 -26.79 -6.65
CA VAL A 130 -32.37 -25.65 -6.23
C VAL A 130 -31.81 -24.96 -4.97
N GLN A 131 -31.34 -25.73 -3.98
CA GLN A 131 -30.72 -25.20 -2.76
C GLN A 131 -29.41 -24.46 -3.07
N LEU A 132 -28.54 -25.04 -3.92
CA LEU A 132 -27.27 -24.42 -4.34
C LEU A 132 -27.52 -23.15 -5.16
N THR A 133 -28.52 -23.11 -6.02
CA THR A 133 -28.94 -21.90 -6.76
C THR A 133 -29.38 -20.77 -5.81
N LYS A 134 -30.19 -21.09 -4.79
CA LYS A 134 -30.55 -20.12 -3.74
C LYS A 134 -29.32 -19.65 -2.96
N LYS A 135 -28.38 -20.55 -2.69
CA LYS A 135 -27.12 -20.24 -1.99
C LYS A 135 -26.21 -19.33 -2.84
N ALA A 136 -26.08 -19.61 -4.15
CA ALA A 136 -25.36 -18.75 -5.09
C ALA A 136 -25.96 -17.34 -5.17
N HIS A 137 -27.30 -17.24 -5.18
CA HIS A 137 -27.99 -15.95 -5.15
C HIS A 137 -27.72 -15.19 -3.85
N ARG A 138 -27.66 -15.87 -2.71
CA ARG A 138 -27.28 -15.27 -1.41
C ARG A 138 -25.84 -14.77 -1.44
N TYR A 139 -24.91 -15.55 -1.97
CA TYR A 139 -23.51 -15.17 -2.12
C TYR A 139 -23.35 -13.95 -3.05
N ALA A 140 -23.98 -13.96 -4.21
CA ALA A 140 -23.96 -12.79 -5.10
C ALA A 140 -24.50 -11.52 -4.43
N ASN A 141 -25.60 -11.64 -3.64
CA ASN A 141 -26.11 -10.52 -2.85
C ASN A 141 -25.16 -10.10 -1.71
N GLU A 142 -24.40 -11.00 -1.13
CA GLU A 142 -23.39 -10.66 -0.11
C GLU A 142 -22.25 -9.86 -0.73
N ILE A 143 -21.74 -10.31 -1.90
CA ILE A 143 -20.55 -9.80 -2.57
C ILE A 143 -20.82 -8.46 -3.27
N CYS A 144 -21.89 -8.36 -4.07
CA CYS A 144 -22.10 -7.21 -4.95
C CYS A 144 -22.32 -5.91 -4.19
N SER A 145 -21.60 -4.87 -4.62
CA SER A 145 -21.84 -3.49 -4.21
C SER A 145 -23.15 -2.93 -4.79
N ASP A 146 -23.54 -1.77 -4.34
CA ASP A 146 -24.72 -1.01 -4.79
C ASP A 146 -24.38 0.47 -4.97
N LEU A 147 -23.31 0.72 -5.74
CA LEU A 147 -22.72 2.04 -5.89
C LEU A 147 -23.79 3.08 -6.24
N ASN A 148 -23.88 4.11 -5.40
CA ASN A 148 -24.90 5.16 -5.51
C ASN A 148 -24.25 6.54 -5.37
N TYR A 149 -24.31 7.32 -6.44
CA TYR A 149 -23.70 8.65 -6.46
C TYR A 149 -24.27 9.63 -5.43
N SER A 150 -25.55 9.49 -5.04
CA SER A 150 -26.13 10.35 -3.99
C SER A 150 -25.52 10.02 -2.61
N ILE A 151 -25.23 8.75 -2.35
CA ILE A 151 -24.52 8.33 -1.12
C ILE A 151 -23.07 8.82 -1.18
N LEU A 152 -22.40 8.70 -2.32
CA LEU A 152 -21.04 9.20 -2.51
C LEU A 152 -20.94 10.70 -2.31
N SER A 153 -21.85 11.49 -2.91
CA SER A 153 -21.87 12.95 -2.75
C SER A 153 -22.10 13.35 -1.29
N LEU A 154 -23.02 12.67 -0.59
CA LEU A 154 -23.24 12.91 0.84
C LEU A 154 -21.97 12.59 1.67
N LEU A 155 -21.33 11.44 1.41
CA LEU A 155 -20.10 11.06 2.09
C LEU A 155 -18.95 12.01 1.74
N ALA A 156 -18.81 12.40 0.46
CA ALA A 156 -17.80 13.36 0.02
C ALA A 156 -17.94 14.70 0.75
N SER A 157 -19.18 15.21 0.92
CA SER A 157 -19.43 16.43 1.69
C SER A 157 -19.01 16.29 3.16
N GLY A 158 -19.28 15.13 3.77
CA GLY A 158 -18.80 14.80 5.12
C GLY A 158 -17.29 14.70 5.20
N PHE A 159 -16.66 14.09 4.21
CA PHE A 159 -15.18 13.99 4.14
C PHE A 159 -14.53 15.33 3.84
N THR A 160 -15.12 16.20 3.02
CA THR A 160 -14.65 17.59 2.82
C THR A 160 -14.57 18.32 4.16
N TRP A 161 -15.65 18.24 4.95
CA TRP A 161 -15.65 18.82 6.30
C TRP A 161 -14.56 18.18 7.19
N PHE A 162 -14.42 16.85 7.16
CA PHE A 162 -13.40 16.12 7.94
C PHE A 162 -11.98 16.54 7.55
N TRP A 163 -11.64 16.55 6.26
CA TRP A 163 -10.30 16.92 5.76
C TRP A 163 -9.98 18.39 6.08
N ASN A 164 -10.94 19.30 5.93
CA ASN A 164 -10.74 20.73 6.22
C ASN A 164 -10.69 21.04 7.72
N THR A 165 -11.20 20.16 8.59
CA THR A 165 -11.27 20.41 10.03
C THR A 165 -10.14 19.69 10.80
N ARG A 166 -9.71 18.54 10.32
CA ARG A 166 -8.77 17.65 11.01
C ARG A 166 -7.38 17.67 10.41
N TYR A 167 -7.33 17.78 9.11
CA TYR A 167 -6.10 17.89 8.36
C TYR A 167 -5.96 19.29 7.78
N GLU A 168 -4.72 19.71 7.51
CA GLU A 168 -4.46 20.93 6.75
C GLU A 168 -4.74 20.75 5.27
N GLY A 169 -4.63 19.49 4.78
CA GLY A 169 -4.91 19.16 3.41
C GLY A 169 -4.67 17.69 3.08
N LEU A 170 -5.24 17.29 1.95
CA LEU A 170 -5.00 16.01 1.29
C LEU A 170 -4.24 16.31 0.00
N HIS A 171 -2.94 16.02 -0.01
CA HIS A 171 -2.06 16.35 -1.12
C HIS A 171 -1.84 15.13 -2.02
N THR A 172 -1.69 15.37 -3.32
CA THR A 172 -1.49 14.29 -4.28
C THR A 172 -0.31 14.55 -5.22
N LYS A 173 0.34 13.48 -5.66
CA LYS A 173 1.37 13.51 -6.69
C LYS A 173 1.04 12.46 -7.77
N ASN A 174 1.33 12.77 -9.03
CA ASN A 174 1.15 11.92 -10.20
C ASN A 174 -0.32 11.57 -10.55
N LEU A 175 -1.32 12.24 -9.99
CA LEU A 175 -2.74 11.96 -10.28
C LEU A 175 -3.10 12.17 -11.75
N GLU A 176 -2.48 13.15 -12.43
CA GLU A 176 -2.76 13.43 -13.84
C GLU A 176 -2.35 12.27 -14.77
N LYS A 177 -1.30 11.51 -14.41
CA LYS A 177 -0.94 10.28 -15.14
C LYS A 177 -2.08 9.26 -15.07
N ILE A 178 -2.73 9.16 -13.91
CA ILE A 178 -3.85 8.23 -13.70
C ILE A 178 -5.08 8.67 -14.47
N LYS A 179 -5.37 9.97 -14.50
CA LYS A 179 -6.46 10.52 -15.33
C LYS A 179 -6.28 10.19 -16.81
N ALA A 180 -5.05 10.30 -17.32
CA ALA A 180 -4.76 10.01 -18.72
C ALA A 180 -5.06 8.55 -19.10
N ILE A 181 -4.67 7.58 -18.25
CA ILE A 181 -4.85 6.15 -18.55
C ILE A 181 -6.26 5.61 -18.20
N SER A 182 -7.01 6.30 -17.34
CA SER A 182 -8.32 5.84 -16.85
C SER A 182 -9.39 5.74 -17.95
N LYS A 183 -9.22 6.47 -19.04
CA LYS A 183 -10.18 6.49 -20.16
C LYS A 183 -10.21 5.18 -20.97
N GLU A 184 -9.10 4.43 -20.97
CA GLU A 184 -8.93 3.25 -21.83
C GLU A 184 -8.64 1.95 -21.08
N ASN A 185 -8.37 2.05 -19.78
CA ASN A 185 -7.97 0.90 -18.96
C ASN A 185 -8.90 0.71 -17.78
N ALA A 186 -9.11 -0.53 -17.37
CA ALA A 186 -9.63 -0.86 -16.06
C ALA A 186 -8.48 -0.72 -15.04
N LEU A 187 -8.69 0.08 -13.98
CA LEU A 187 -7.66 0.36 -13.00
C LEU A 187 -7.87 -0.44 -11.73
N ILE A 188 -6.81 -1.08 -11.25
CA ILE A 188 -6.78 -1.77 -9.97
C ILE A 188 -5.85 -1.01 -9.04
N TYR A 189 -6.43 -0.31 -8.08
CA TYR A 189 -5.71 0.48 -7.09
C TYR A 189 -5.23 -0.42 -5.96
N LEU A 190 -3.93 -0.41 -5.71
CA LEU A 190 -3.26 -1.19 -4.67
C LEU A 190 -2.53 -0.25 -3.71
N PRO A 191 -3.24 0.39 -2.77
CA PRO A 191 -2.62 1.24 -1.77
C PRO A 191 -1.92 0.44 -0.66
N CYS A 192 -0.88 1.03 -0.05
CA CYS A 192 -0.41 0.57 1.26
C CYS A 192 -1.48 0.82 2.32
N HIS A 193 -1.42 0.09 3.43
CA HIS A 193 -2.44 0.19 4.48
C HIS A 193 -1.84 0.70 5.80
N ARG A 194 -2.14 1.95 6.16
CA ARG A 194 -1.61 2.65 7.34
C ARG A 194 -2.69 2.98 8.36
N SER A 195 -3.90 3.31 7.89
CA SER A 195 -5.00 3.80 8.72
C SER A 195 -6.36 3.27 8.21
N HIS A 196 -7.35 3.26 9.08
CA HIS A 196 -8.73 2.96 8.70
C HIS A 196 -9.35 3.99 7.73
N ILE A 197 -8.75 5.17 7.60
CA ILE A 197 -9.24 6.19 6.67
C ILE A 197 -8.63 6.11 5.27
N ASP A 198 -7.72 5.18 5.01
CA ASP A 198 -7.01 5.09 3.72
C ASP A 198 -7.97 4.95 2.54
N TYR A 199 -8.93 4.01 2.64
CA TYR A 199 -9.95 3.82 1.60
C TYR A 199 -10.87 5.03 1.44
N CYS A 200 -11.14 5.77 2.53
CA CYS A 200 -11.90 7.01 2.47
C CYS A 200 -11.11 8.11 1.77
N ALA A 201 -9.81 8.22 2.08
CA ALA A 201 -8.92 9.22 1.48
C ALA A 201 -8.82 9.02 -0.04
N LEU A 202 -8.59 7.78 -0.50
CA LEU A 202 -8.49 7.47 -1.92
C LEU A 202 -9.82 7.67 -2.63
N THR A 203 -10.91 7.10 -2.10
CA THR A 203 -12.27 7.26 -2.65
C THR A 203 -12.66 8.73 -2.78
N TYR A 204 -12.45 9.53 -1.71
CA TYR A 204 -12.74 10.96 -1.70
C TYR A 204 -11.90 11.71 -2.74
N LEU A 205 -10.59 11.44 -2.79
CA LEU A 205 -9.69 12.06 -3.74
C LEU A 205 -10.08 11.80 -5.20
N LEU A 206 -10.40 10.55 -5.54
CA LEU A 206 -10.81 10.18 -6.89
C LEU A 206 -12.14 10.83 -7.24
N TYR A 207 -13.11 10.85 -6.31
CA TYR A 207 -14.38 11.53 -6.50
C TYR A 207 -14.19 13.02 -6.75
N GLU A 208 -13.42 13.72 -5.91
CA GLU A 208 -13.15 15.16 -6.03
C GLU A 208 -12.41 15.51 -7.33
N ASN A 209 -11.65 14.59 -7.90
CA ASN A 209 -10.92 14.80 -9.16
C ASN A 209 -11.67 14.30 -10.40
N GLY A 210 -12.92 13.88 -10.27
CA GLY A 210 -13.73 13.42 -11.40
C GLY A 210 -13.27 12.11 -12.00
N LEU A 211 -12.64 11.26 -11.18
CA LEU A 211 -12.29 9.89 -11.53
C LEU A 211 -13.33 8.92 -10.99
N MET A 212 -13.47 7.78 -11.66
CA MET A 212 -14.34 6.71 -11.21
C MET A 212 -13.94 6.23 -9.83
N VAL A 213 -14.91 6.23 -8.90
CA VAL A 213 -14.74 5.65 -7.58
C VAL A 213 -14.61 4.13 -7.69
N PRO A 214 -13.59 3.52 -7.06
CA PRO A 214 -13.36 2.09 -7.16
C PRO A 214 -14.38 1.26 -6.39
N GLN A 215 -14.50 0.00 -6.80
CA GLN A 215 -15.15 -1.04 -6.02
C GLN A 215 -14.13 -1.52 -4.97
N VAL A 216 -14.40 -1.23 -3.68
CA VAL A 216 -13.45 -1.48 -2.59
C VAL A 216 -13.69 -2.85 -1.97
N ALA A 217 -12.69 -3.73 -2.00
CA ALA A 217 -12.76 -5.02 -1.31
C ALA A 217 -12.74 -4.82 0.21
N ALA A 218 -13.83 -5.17 0.86
CA ALA A 218 -14.03 -5.02 2.29
C ALA A 218 -14.30 -6.35 2.99
N GLY A 219 -13.81 -6.51 4.22
CA GLY A 219 -14.10 -7.70 5.02
C GLY A 219 -15.59 -7.79 5.40
N ASN A 220 -16.15 -8.99 5.35
CA ASN A 220 -17.58 -9.21 5.67
C ASN A 220 -17.96 -8.84 7.12
N ASN A 221 -16.99 -8.67 8.01
CA ASN A 221 -17.20 -8.15 9.36
C ASN A 221 -17.75 -6.70 9.38
N LEU A 222 -17.56 -5.94 8.30
CA LEU A 222 -18.09 -4.59 8.13
C LEU A 222 -19.51 -4.56 7.56
N ASN A 223 -20.05 -5.72 7.16
CA ASN A 223 -21.37 -5.88 6.57
C ASN A 223 -22.47 -5.94 7.62
N LEU A 224 -22.60 -4.89 8.41
CA LEU A 224 -23.61 -4.76 9.45
C LEU A 224 -24.90 -4.11 8.97
N PRO A 225 -25.99 -4.29 9.70
CA PRO A 225 -27.20 -3.50 9.47
C PRO A 225 -26.88 -1.99 9.45
N PHE A 226 -27.49 -1.25 8.54
CA PHE A 226 -27.28 0.18 8.24
C PHE A 226 -25.89 0.50 7.68
N LEU A 227 -24.78 0.23 8.40
CA LEU A 227 -23.42 0.52 7.96
C LEU A 227 -23.07 -0.23 6.66
N GLY A 228 -23.39 -1.53 6.60
CA GLY A 228 -23.17 -2.32 5.38
C GLY A 228 -23.90 -1.78 4.16
N SER A 229 -25.09 -1.21 4.34
CA SER A 229 -25.84 -0.59 3.24
C SER A 229 -25.19 0.71 2.75
N ILE A 230 -24.68 1.55 3.66
CA ILE A 230 -23.95 2.77 3.33
C ILE A 230 -22.65 2.42 2.60
N LEU A 231 -21.87 1.48 3.15
CA LEU A 231 -20.62 1.04 2.53
C LEU A 231 -20.85 0.43 1.15
N ARG A 232 -21.89 -0.38 0.95
CA ARG A 232 -22.28 -0.87 -0.39
C ARG A 232 -22.61 0.28 -1.35
N GLY A 233 -23.34 1.27 -0.85
CA GLY A 233 -23.65 2.48 -1.61
C GLY A 233 -22.42 3.30 -1.96
N ALA A 234 -21.35 3.17 -1.18
CA ALA A 234 -20.04 3.77 -1.44
C ALA A 234 -19.12 2.88 -2.29
N GLY A 235 -19.57 1.69 -2.74
CA GLY A 235 -18.80 0.81 -3.61
C GLY A 235 -18.16 -0.38 -2.90
N ALA A 236 -18.44 -0.66 -1.62
CA ALA A 236 -17.86 -1.82 -0.93
C ALA A 236 -18.34 -3.15 -1.51
N VAL A 237 -17.38 -4.02 -1.82
CA VAL A 237 -17.53 -5.42 -2.21
C VAL A 237 -17.14 -6.27 -1.01
N PHE A 238 -18.13 -6.91 -0.38
CA PHE A 238 -17.85 -7.68 0.82
C PHE A 238 -17.32 -9.06 0.51
N MET A 239 -16.26 -9.45 1.22
CA MET A 239 -15.62 -10.75 1.07
C MET A 239 -15.40 -11.45 2.41
N ARG A 240 -15.48 -12.78 2.39
CA ARG A 240 -15.16 -13.63 3.53
C ARG A 240 -13.65 -13.84 3.62
N ARG A 241 -13.12 -13.94 4.83
CA ARG A 241 -11.65 -14.13 5.04
C ARG A 241 -11.14 -15.47 4.51
N SER A 242 -11.96 -16.53 4.56
CA SER A 242 -11.61 -17.89 4.10
C SER A 242 -12.67 -18.40 3.12
N PHE A 243 -12.66 -17.89 1.91
CA PHE A 243 -13.65 -18.26 0.89
C PHE A 243 -13.16 -19.32 -0.10
N MET A 244 -11.83 -19.50 -0.23
CA MET A 244 -11.25 -20.43 -1.21
C MET A 244 -11.61 -21.90 -0.94
N SER A 245 -11.94 -22.24 0.29
CA SER A 245 -12.45 -23.59 0.66
C SER A 245 -13.92 -23.83 0.26
N ASN A 246 -14.62 -22.81 -0.25
CA ASN A 246 -16.02 -22.93 -0.70
C ASN A 246 -16.09 -22.71 -2.20
N PRO A 247 -16.14 -23.78 -3.04
CA PRO A 247 -16.08 -23.67 -4.50
C PRO A 247 -17.16 -22.77 -5.07
N LEU A 248 -18.42 -22.91 -4.61
CA LEU A 248 -19.53 -22.10 -5.09
C LEU A 248 -19.36 -20.61 -4.75
N TYR A 249 -18.84 -20.28 -3.56
CA TYR A 249 -18.56 -18.89 -3.20
C TYR A 249 -17.42 -18.33 -4.06
N SER A 250 -16.37 -19.11 -4.23
CA SER A 250 -15.19 -18.73 -5.02
C SER A 250 -15.57 -18.42 -6.46
N ILE A 251 -16.31 -19.28 -7.14
CA ILE A 251 -16.69 -19.02 -8.54
C ILE A 251 -17.59 -17.79 -8.69
N VAL A 252 -18.54 -17.56 -7.78
CA VAL A 252 -19.37 -16.36 -7.79
C VAL A 252 -18.51 -15.10 -7.59
N PHE A 253 -17.50 -15.16 -6.73
CA PHE A 253 -16.58 -14.04 -6.48
C PHE A 253 -15.68 -13.78 -7.69
N PHE A 254 -15.09 -14.81 -8.30
CA PHE A 254 -14.31 -14.70 -9.54
C PHE A 254 -15.11 -14.05 -10.65
N GLU A 255 -16.33 -14.55 -10.91
CA GLU A 255 -17.20 -14.00 -11.96
C GLU A 255 -17.61 -12.55 -11.68
N HIS A 256 -17.75 -12.17 -10.42
CA HIS A 256 -17.97 -10.78 -10.05
C HIS A 256 -16.77 -9.89 -10.42
N ILE A 257 -15.56 -10.28 -10.04
CA ILE A 257 -14.32 -9.53 -10.35
C ILE A 257 -14.11 -9.46 -11.87
N MET A 258 -14.30 -10.57 -12.60
CA MET A 258 -14.22 -10.58 -14.07
C MET A 258 -15.25 -9.62 -14.70
N SER A 259 -16.48 -9.62 -14.17
CA SER A 259 -17.53 -8.69 -14.62
C SER A 259 -17.15 -7.22 -14.42
N LEU A 260 -16.44 -6.90 -13.32
CA LEU A 260 -15.92 -5.55 -13.08
C LEU A 260 -14.83 -5.19 -14.09
N MET A 261 -13.88 -6.08 -14.35
CA MET A 261 -12.81 -5.86 -15.34
C MET A 261 -13.37 -5.68 -16.76
N ILE A 262 -14.28 -6.56 -17.19
CA ILE A 262 -14.93 -6.47 -18.53
C ILE A 262 -15.64 -5.12 -18.70
N ARG A 263 -16.32 -4.65 -17.67
CA ARG A 263 -17.01 -3.36 -17.70
C ARG A 263 -16.05 -2.17 -17.63
N GLY A 264 -14.77 -2.41 -17.29
CA GLY A 264 -13.77 -1.36 -17.04
C GLY A 264 -14.05 -0.59 -15.75
N SER A 265 -14.62 -1.26 -14.74
CA SER A 265 -14.76 -0.71 -13.39
C SER A 265 -13.42 -0.71 -12.68
N SER A 266 -13.13 0.35 -11.92
CA SER A 266 -11.96 0.35 -11.04
C SER A 266 -12.21 -0.50 -9.79
N ILE A 267 -11.16 -1.17 -9.33
CA ILE A 267 -11.18 -2.03 -8.14
C ILE A 267 -10.10 -1.52 -7.18
N GLU A 268 -10.37 -1.57 -5.88
CA GLU A 268 -9.40 -1.23 -4.83
C GLU A 268 -9.32 -2.36 -3.81
N PHE A 269 -8.10 -2.76 -3.49
CA PHE A 269 -7.84 -3.59 -2.32
C PHE A 269 -6.43 -3.38 -1.78
N PHE A 270 -6.26 -3.69 -0.50
CA PHE A 270 -4.98 -3.55 0.19
C PHE A 270 -4.20 -4.87 0.07
N PRO A 271 -3.10 -4.89 -0.69
CA PRO A 271 -2.33 -6.12 -0.90
C PRO A 271 -1.71 -6.66 0.39
N GLU A 272 -1.45 -5.82 1.36
CA GLU A 272 -0.90 -6.17 2.67
C GLU A 272 -1.88 -7.02 3.51
N GLY A 273 -3.18 -6.96 3.24
CA GLY A 273 -4.21 -7.71 3.96
C GLY A 273 -4.42 -7.29 5.41
N GLY A 274 -3.75 -6.24 5.86
CA GLY A 274 -3.85 -5.64 7.19
C GLY A 274 -3.07 -4.35 7.28
N ARG A 275 -3.31 -3.56 8.34
CA ARG A 275 -2.61 -2.28 8.56
C ARG A 275 -1.20 -2.53 9.12
N SER A 276 -0.22 -1.80 8.62
CA SER A 276 1.08 -1.73 9.25
C SER A 276 1.00 -0.98 10.58
N ARG A 277 1.44 -1.60 11.65
CA ARG A 277 1.50 -1.00 13.00
C ARG A 277 2.87 -0.45 13.33
N THR A 278 3.88 -0.91 12.62
CA THR A 278 5.27 -0.51 12.82
C THR A 278 5.73 0.59 11.87
N GLY A 279 4.92 0.96 10.87
CA GLY A 279 5.31 1.90 9.83
C GLY A 279 6.08 1.28 8.66
N LEU A 280 6.59 0.07 8.78
CA LEU A 280 7.20 -0.67 7.67
C LEU A 280 6.11 -1.23 6.75
N SER A 281 6.36 -1.29 5.46
CA SER A 281 5.47 -1.96 4.51
C SER A 281 5.40 -3.45 4.83
N LEU A 282 4.19 -4.02 4.76
CA LEU A 282 4.00 -5.45 4.98
C LEU A 282 4.12 -6.21 3.65
N PRO A 283 4.54 -7.47 3.67
CA PRO A 283 4.54 -8.29 2.48
C PRO A 283 3.13 -8.48 1.94
N SER A 284 3.00 -8.52 0.62
CA SER A 284 1.73 -8.71 -0.06
C SER A 284 1.15 -10.11 0.24
N ARG A 285 -0.14 -10.17 0.56
CA ARG A 285 -0.90 -11.42 0.73
C ARG A 285 -1.37 -11.94 -0.62
N PRO A 286 -1.15 -13.22 -0.94
CA PRO A 286 -1.41 -13.75 -2.28
C PRO A 286 -2.91 -13.81 -2.65
N GLY A 287 -3.82 -13.92 -1.69
CA GLY A 287 -5.22 -14.28 -1.92
C GLY A 287 -5.94 -13.47 -3.00
N LEU A 288 -6.12 -12.15 -2.79
CA LEU A 288 -6.81 -11.30 -3.78
C LEU A 288 -5.96 -11.04 -5.01
N LEU A 289 -4.65 -10.97 -4.86
CA LEU A 289 -3.75 -10.72 -5.98
C LEU A 289 -3.74 -11.91 -6.95
N SER A 290 -3.62 -13.15 -6.45
CA SER A 290 -3.76 -14.38 -7.23
C SER A 290 -5.12 -14.47 -7.93
N LEU A 291 -6.19 -14.13 -7.20
CA LEU A 291 -7.55 -14.07 -7.76
C LEU A 291 -7.62 -13.06 -8.92
N THR A 292 -7.06 -11.89 -8.76
CA THR A 292 -7.00 -10.83 -9.77
C THR A 292 -6.26 -11.30 -11.03
N ILE A 293 -5.07 -11.89 -10.87
CA ILE A 293 -4.27 -12.43 -11.97
C ILE A 293 -5.04 -13.53 -12.72
N ARG A 294 -5.63 -14.48 -12.00
CA ARG A 294 -6.40 -15.58 -12.59
C ARG A 294 -7.66 -15.09 -13.31
N SER A 295 -8.35 -14.11 -12.72
CA SER A 295 -9.49 -13.46 -13.38
C SER A 295 -9.07 -12.79 -14.68
N PHE A 296 -7.97 -12.05 -14.67
CA PHE A 296 -7.44 -11.40 -15.86
C PHE A 296 -6.97 -12.41 -16.91
N ALA A 297 -6.22 -13.43 -16.53
CA ALA A 297 -5.74 -14.49 -17.44
C ALA A 297 -6.89 -15.30 -18.08
N SER A 298 -8.09 -15.30 -17.50
CA SER A 298 -9.30 -15.91 -18.08
C SER A 298 -10.03 -14.97 -19.06
N LEU A 299 -9.55 -13.73 -19.24
CA LEU A 299 -10.15 -12.74 -20.13
C LEU A 299 -9.19 -12.48 -21.30
N ARG A 300 -9.77 -12.20 -22.47
CA ARG A 300 -8.99 -11.82 -23.67
C ARG A 300 -9.36 -10.42 -24.09
N GLY A 301 -8.36 -9.64 -24.50
CA GLY A 301 -8.58 -8.32 -25.07
C GLY A 301 -9.00 -7.25 -24.03
N GLN A 302 -8.73 -7.46 -22.75
CA GLN A 302 -8.95 -6.46 -21.70
C GLN A 302 -7.65 -5.72 -21.36
N ASN A 303 -7.74 -4.40 -21.22
CA ASN A 303 -6.64 -3.58 -20.76
C ASN A 303 -6.81 -3.31 -19.27
N VAL A 304 -5.94 -3.90 -18.45
CA VAL A 304 -5.96 -3.76 -16.99
C VAL A 304 -4.61 -3.24 -16.52
N LYS A 305 -4.62 -2.17 -15.76
CA LYS A 305 -3.41 -1.62 -15.14
C LYS A 305 -3.54 -1.64 -13.62
N ILE A 306 -2.48 -2.10 -12.98
CA ILE A 306 -2.32 -2.05 -11.52
C ILE A 306 -1.67 -0.72 -11.17
N VAL A 307 -2.25 -0.01 -10.22
CA VAL A 307 -1.78 1.29 -9.75
C VAL A 307 -1.37 1.17 -8.28
N PRO A 308 -0.08 0.99 -7.99
CA PRO A 308 0.41 1.06 -6.62
C PRO A 308 0.29 2.48 -6.07
N ILE A 309 -0.13 2.63 -4.80
CA ILE A 309 -0.34 3.96 -4.21
C ILE A 309 0.29 4.00 -2.82
N TYR A 310 1.15 4.99 -2.59
CA TYR A 310 1.58 5.34 -1.26
C TYR A 310 0.54 6.25 -0.59
N ILE A 311 0.14 5.90 0.63
CA ILE A 311 -0.67 6.74 1.51
C ILE A 311 0.12 6.99 2.79
N GLY A 312 0.31 8.24 3.15
CA GLY A 312 1.03 8.64 4.33
C GLY A 312 0.41 9.85 5.02
N TYR A 313 0.72 10.00 6.29
CA TYR A 313 0.16 11.01 7.18
C TYR A 313 1.26 11.66 8.02
N GLU A 314 1.12 12.96 8.30
CA GLU A 314 1.93 13.61 9.32
C GLU A 314 1.62 13.02 10.70
N LYS A 315 0.33 12.75 11.00
CA LYS A 315 -0.12 12.07 12.19
C LYS A 315 -1.27 11.14 11.85
N ILE A 316 -1.11 9.84 12.20
CA ILE A 316 -2.16 8.84 12.04
C ILE A 316 -3.19 8.94 13.17
N LEU A 317 -4.43 8.60 12.88
CA LEU A 317 -5.52 8.63 13.85
C LEU A 317 -5.35 7.59 14.96
N GLU A 318 -4.84 6.42 14.62
CA GLU A 318 -4.77 5.24 15.49
C GLU A 318 -3.45 5.11 16.28
N GLY A 319 -2.62 6.14 16.33
CA GLY A 319 -1.28 6.07 16.91
C GLY A 319 -1.23 5.44 18.31
N GLN A 320 -2.11 5.86 19.22
CA GLN A 320 -2.18 5.32 20.58
C GLN A 320 -2.60 3.85 20.62
N SER A 321 -3.54 3.42 19.77
CA SER A 321 -3.96 2.02 19.72
C SER A 321 -2.86 1.11 19.16
N TYR A 322 -2.01 1.58 18.27
CA TYR A 322 -0.88 0.82 17.75
C TYR A 322 0.19 0.60 18.82
N ILE A 323 0.43 1.60 19.66
CA ILE A 323 1.37 1.48 20.78
C ILE A 323 0.89 0.40 21.77
N SER A 324 -0.36 0.46 22.22
CA SER A 324 -0.91 -0.52 23.18
C SER A 324 -0.88 -1.95 22.62
N GLU A 325 -1.11 -2.14 21.33
CA GLU A 325 -1.00 -3.45 20.70
C GLU A 325 0.47 -3.95 20.61
N LEU A 326 1.43 -3.08 20.38
CA LEU A 326 2.86 -3.42 20.30
C LEU A 326 3.46 -3.69 21.68
N THR A 327 3.01 -3.00 22.74
CA THR A 327 3.48 -3.19 24.13
C THR A 327 2.88 -4.41 24.82
N GLY A 328 1.98 -5.12 24.17
CA GLY A 328 1.52 -6.45 24.63
C GLY A 328 0.13 -6.50 25.22
N ASP A 329 -0.64 -5.42 25.16
CA ASP A 329 -2.05 -5.46 25.47
C ASP A 329 -2.79 -6.42 24.55
N LYS A 330 -3.67 -7.26 25.11
CA LYS A 330 -4.49 -8.18 24.31
C LYS A 330 -5.21 -7.38 23.23
N LYS A 331 -5.07 -7.81 21.98
CA LYS A 331 -5.88 -7.31 20.86
C LYS A 331 -7.32 -7.18 21.30
N LYS A 332 -7.77 -5.97 21.61
CA LYS A 332 -9.20 -5.71 21.73
C LYS A 332 -9.80 -6.07 20.39
N LYS A 333 -10.82 -6.95 20.36
CA LYS A 333 -11.58 -7.21 19.14
C LYS A 333 -11.94 -5.85 18.55
N GLU A 334 -11.43 -5.56 17.36
CA GLU A 334 -11.74 -4.31 16.66
C GLU A 334 -13.25 -4.12 16.68
N SER A 335 -13.71 -3.17 17.47
CA SER A 335 -15.13 -2.82 17.49
C SER A 335 -15.41 -2.08 16.21
N ILE A 336 -16.51 -2.45 15.56
CA ILE A 336 -17.04 -1.81 14.36
C ILE A 336 -17.28 -0.31 14.57
N PHE A 337 -17.38 0.13 15.82
CA PHE A 337 -17.49 1.52 16.25
C PHE A 337 -16.14 2.20 16.49
N ASP A 338 -15.01 1.49 16.36
CA ASP A 338 -13.69 2.11 16.54
C ASP A 338 -13.41 3.22 15.49
N PRO A 339 -13.81 3.08 14.21
CA PRO A 339 -13.78 4.22 13.30
C PRO A 339 -14.66 5.40 13.75
N LEU A 340 -15.79 5.13 14.41
CA LEU A 340 -16.69 6.17 14.93
C LEU A 340 -16.18 6.80 16.23
N LYS A 341 -15.42 6.05 17.05
CA LYS A 341 -14.74 6.60 18.23
C LYS A 341 -13.65 7.58 17.84
N VAL A 342 -12.97 7.32 16.73
CA VAL A 342 -11.99 8.22 16.12
C VAL A 342 -12.62 9.59 15.80
N PHE A 343 -13.91 9.62 15.45
CA PHE A 343 -14.65 10.87 15.26
C PHE A 343 -15.04 11.58 16.57
N LYS A 344 -14.87 10.96 17.75
CA LYS A 344 -15.18 11.61 19.04
C LYS A 344 -14.08 12.53 19.56
N ASP A 345 -12.82 12.27 19.23
CA ASP A 345 -11.69 13.11 19.64
C ASP A 345 -11.48 14.32 18.69
N PHE A 346 -12.47 15.22 18.70
CA PHE A 346 -12.56 16.36 17.78
C PHE A 346 -11.50 17.46 17.98
N ARG A 347 -10.53 17.31 18.89
CA ARG A 347 -9.57 18.38 19.25
C ARG A 347 -8.18 18.22 18.67
N ASN A 348 -7.83 17.06 18.08
CA ASN A 348 -6.46 16.81 17.66
C ASN A 348 -6.20 17.26 16.23
N TYR A 349 -5.23 18.15 16.07
CA TYR A 349 -4.64 18.51 14.80
C TYR A 349 -3.79 17.36 14.25
N LEU A 350 -3.97 16.99 12.97
CA LEU A 350 -3.37 15.82 12.33
C LEU A 350 -2.36 16.15 11.22
N GLY A 351 -2.18 17.46 10.90
CA GLY A 351 -1.28 17.90 9.84
C GLY A 351 -1.79 17.54 8.44
N ASN A 352 -0.91 17.15 7.55
CA ASN A 352 -1.26 16.80 6.17
C ASN A 352 -1.34 15.29 5.95
N ALA A 353 -2.14 14.90 4.95
CA ALA A 353 -2.16 13.57 4.37
C ALA A 353 -1.68 13.61 2.91
N TYR A 354 -1.00 12.56 2.47
CA TYR A 354 -0.32 12.50 1.18
C TYR A 354 -0.69 11.21 0.44
N LEU A 355 -1.10 11.33 -0.82
CA LEU A 355 -1.30 10.21 -1.73
C LEU A 355 -0.37 10.38 -2.94
N ASN A 356 0.53 9.42 -3.14
CA ASN A 356 1.41 9.43 -4.29
C ASN A 356 1.15 8.18 -5.15
N PHE A 357 0.77 8.40 -6.40
CA PHE A 357 0.52 7.34 -7.36
C PHE A 357 1.85 6.94 -8.01
N ALA A 358 2.24 5.68 -7.82
CA ALA A 358 3.38 5.12 -8.51
C ALA A 358 3.08 4.89 -10.00
N ASP A 359 4.12 4.60 -10.79
CA ASP A 359 3.94 4.27 -12.18
C ASP A 359 3.08 2.99 -12.31
N PRO A 360 2.04 3.02 -13.17
CA PRO A 360 1.15 1.89 -13.35
C PRO A 360 1.86 0.69 -13.97
N ILE A 361 1.54 -0.50 -13.47
CA ILE A 361 2.02 -1.79 -14.01
C ILE A 361 0.96 -2.30 -15.00
N ASP A 362 1.34 -2.44 -16.27
CA ASP A 362 0.49 -3.09 -17.27
C ASP A 362 0.46 -4.59 -17.00
N LEU A 363 -0.73 -5.14 -16.69
CA LEU A 363 -0.85 -6.53 -16.27
C LEU A 363 -0.62 -7.50 -17.44
N ASN A 364 -0.95 -7.09 -18.67
CA ASN A 364 -0.67 -7.89 -19.86
C ASN A 364 0.84 -8.01 -20.10
N GLU A 365 1.53 -6.86 -20.18
CA GLU A 365 2.98 -6.81 -20.35
C GLU A 365 3.71 -7.56 -19.22
N PHE A 366 3.25 -7.39 -17.98
CA PHE A 366 3.84 -8.08 -16.83
C PHE A 366 3.74 -9.61 -16.96
N LEU A 367 2.58 -10.14 -17.39
CA LEU A 367 2.39 -11.58 -17.58
C LEU A 367 3.15 -12.10 -18.79
N GLU A 368 3.15 -11.38 -19.92
CA GLU A 368 3.93 -11.75 -21.08
C GLU A 368 5.43 -11.87 -20.78
N ASN A 369 5.99 -10.92 -20.02
CA ASN A 369 7.39 -10.91 -19.64
C ASN A 369 7.79 -11.99 -18.63
N ASN A 370 6.86 -12.48 -17.80
CA ASN A 370 7.17 -13.42 -16.71
C ASN A 370 6.65 -14.83 -16.94
N VAL A 371 5.62 -15.02 -17.77
CA VAL A 371 5.02 -16.34 -18.09
C VAL A 371 5.20 -16.67 -19.57
N GLY A 372 5.07 -15.68 -20.44
CA GLY A 372 5.03 -15.83 -21.89
C GLY A 372 3.68 -15.42 -22.47
N LYS A 373 3.58 -15.41 -23.81
CA LYS A 373 2.36 -14.96 -24.52
C LYS A 373 1.14 -15.86 -24.27
N ASP A 374 1.35 -17.10 -23.89
CA ASP A 374 0.29 -18.10 -23.67
C ASP A 374 -0.13 -18.20 -22.18
N PHE A 375 -0.11 -17.08 -21.44
CA PHE A 375 -0.54 -17.05 -20.05
C PHE A 375 -2.07 -17.23 -19.85
N PHE A 376 -2.84 -17.28 -20.91
CA PHE A 376 -4.30 -17.40 -20.83
C PHE A 376 -4.75 -18.75 -20.26
N ILE A 377 -5.80 -18.72 -19.44
CA ILE A 377 -6.43 -19.90 -18.84
C ILE A 377 -7.92 -19.94 -19.17
N ASP A 378 -8.49 -21.13 -19.31
CA ASP A 378 -9.91 -21.28 -19.67
C ASP A 378 -10.86 -20.93 -18.53
N SER A 379 -10.43 -21.16 -17.29
CA SER A 379 -11.24 -20.88 -16.10
C SER A 379 -10.42 -20.22 -14.98
N PRO A 380 -10.96 -19.21 -14.30
CA PRO A 380 -10.29 -18.57 -13.17
C PRO A 380 -10.17 -19.48 -11.94
N THR A 381 -10.93 -20.58 -11.89
CA THR A 381 -10.82 -21.61 -10.84
C THR A 381 -9.62 -22.53 -11.05
N THR A 382 -9.11 -22.64 -12.27
CA THR A 382 -7.86 -23.36 -12.56
C THR A 382 -6.69 -22.67 -11.87
N LYS A 383 -5.85 -23.44 -11.20
CA LYS A 383 -4.63 -22.96 -10.58
C LYS A 383 -3.44 -23.41 -11.43
N PRO A 384 -2.94 -22.58 -12.36
CA PRO A 384 -1.77 -22.93 -13.15
C PRO A 384 -0.50 -22.96 -12.27
N ASP A 385 0.50 -23.75 -12.67
CA ASP A 385 1.72 -23.96 -11.88
C ASP A 385 2.51 -22.64 -11.64
N TRP A 386 2.45 -21.72 -12.57
CA TRP A 386 3.14 -20.42 -12.51
C TRP A 386 2.49 -19.41 -11.54
N ILE A 387 1.24 -19.63 -11.10
CA ILE A 387 0.44 -18.58 -10.42
C ILE A 387 1.05 -18.12 -9.10
N ASP A 388 1.59 -19.04 -8.29
CA ASP A 388 2.12 -18.68 -6.97
C ASP A 388 3.39 -17.82 -7.10
N GLU A 389 4.29 -18.18 -8.02
CA GLU A 389 5.50 -17.42 -8.31
C GLU A 389 5.17 -16.02 -8.86
N ILE A 390 4.29 -15.96 -9.84
CA ILE A 390 3.87 -14.69 -10.47
C ILE A 390 3.14 -13.78 -9.49
N THR A 391 2.28 -14.35 -8.65
CA THR A 391 1.61 -13.60 -7.59
C THR A 391 2.62 -12.99 -6.61
N SER A 392 3.64 -13.75 -6.23
CA SER A 392 4.72 -13.26 -5.37
C SER A 392 5.53 -12.15 -6.04
N LYS A 393 5.92 -12.34 -7.30
CA LYS A 393 6.66 -11.32 -8.09
C LYS A 393 5.85 -10.02 -8.24
N LEU A 394 4.57 -10.12 -8.58
CA LEU A 394 3.70 -8.94 -8.71
C LEU A 394 3.52 -8.24 -7.37
N GLY A 395 3.29 -8.99 -6.29
CA GLY A 395 3.16 -8.44 -4.95
C GLY A 395 4.42 -7.68 -4.50
N GLN A 396 5.59 -8.24 -4.78
CA GLN A 396 6.88 -7.56 -4.51
C GLN A 396 7.03 -6.29 -5.35
N SER A 397 6.72 -6.35 -6.65
CA SER A 397 6.78 -5.19 -7.55
C SER A 397 5.87 -4.06 -7.06
N VAL A 398 4.64 -4.39 -6.64
CA VAL A 398 3.68 -3.41 -6.07
C VAL A 398 4.24 -2.78 -4.80
N THR A 399 4.74 -3.58 -3.85
CA THR A 399 5.24 -3.06 -2.58
C THR A 399 6.49 -2.19 -2.77
N ARG A 400 7.40 -2.59 -3.66
CA ARG A 400 8.57 -1.77 -4.04
C ARG A 400 8.16 -0.45 -4.69
N SER A 401 7.18 -0.49 -5.60
CA SER A 401 6.67 0.73 -6.24
C SER A 401 6.04 1.70 -5.24
N VAL A 402 5.32 1.18 -4.24
CA VAL A 402 4.79 1.98 -3.12
C VAL A 402 5.93 2.62 -2.34
N ASN A 403 6.96 1.86 -1.94
CA ASN A 403 8.11 2.39 -1.20
C ASN A 403 8.91 3.41 -1.99
N ASN A 404 9.07 3.22 -3.31
CA ASN A 404 9.74 4.18 -4.19
C ASN A 404 8.95 5.47 -4.40
N SER A 405 7.66 5.46 -4.08
CA SER A 405 6.74 6.61 -4.22
C SER A 405 6.41 7.25 -2.86
N ILE A 406 7.21 7.02 -1.84
CA ILE A 406 6.94 7.52 -0.48
C ILE A 406 6.93 9.05 -0.43
N ALA A 407 6.07 9.60 0.44
CA ALA A 407 6.13 10.99 0.87
C ALA A 407 6.94 11.08 2.17
N VAL A 408 8.07 11.76 2.09
CA VAL A 408 8.94 12.04 3.25
C VAL A 408 8.37 13.24 3.98
N THR A 409 7.69 12.98 5.09
CA THR A 409 6.99 14.00 5.88
C THR A 409 7.91 14.65 6.92
N SER A 410 7.51 15.82 7.44
CA SER A 410 8.22 16.49 8.55
C SER A 410 8.40 15.56 9.74
N THR A 411 7.32 14.85 10.12
CA THR A 411 7.34 13.90 11.25
C THR A 411 8.32 12.75 11.00
N SER A 412 8.39 12.22 9.77
CA SER A 412 9.30 11.10 9.46
C SER A 412 10.77 11.53 9.48
N LEU A 413 11.09 12.72 8.97
CA LEU A 413 12.45 13.29 9.03
C LEU A 413 12.89 13.58 10.47
N PHE A 414 12.03 14.21 11.24
CA PHE A 414 12.26 14.45 12.66
C PHE A 414 12.51 13.14 13.41
N SER A 415 11.66 12.13 13.15
CA SER A 415 11.73 10.83 13.85
C SER A 415 13.02 10.07 13.52
N VAL A 416 13.45 10.04 12.26
CA VAL A 416 14.69 9.35 11.89
C VAL A 416 15.89 10.07 12.48
N ALA A 417 15.90 11.41 12.47
CA ALA A 417 17.01 12.20 13.01
C ALA A 417 17.16 12.01 14.53
N LEU A 418 16.07 12.04 15.27
CA LEU A 418 16.08 11.93 16.73
C LEU A 418 16.34 10.49 17.20
N LEU A 419 15.64 9.51 16.63
CA LEU A 419 15.68 8.13 17.13
C LEU A 419 16.89 7.30 16.66
N THR A 420 17.69 7.83 15.75
CA THR A 420 18.96 7.20 15.37
C THR A 420 20.12 7.59 16.28
N ASP A 421 19.90 8.51 17.21
CA ASP A 421 20.87 8.84 18.26
C ASP A 421 20.80 7.83 19.41
N VAL A 422 21.95 7.44 19.95
CA VAL A 422 22.03 6.47 21.05
C VAL A 422 21.34 6.98 22.31
N THR A 423 21.51 8.29 22.62
CA THR A 423 20.90 8.92 23.81
C THR A 423 19.45 9.33 23.59
N GLN A 424 19.01 9.37 22.33
CA GLN A 424 17.71 9.87 21.90
C GLN A 424 17.37 11.26 22.48
N THR A 425 18.42 12.03 22.81
CA THR A 425 18.30 13.36 23.40
C THR A 425 19.18 14.32 22.64
N MET A 426 18.61 15.38 22.08
CA MET A 426 19.34 16.35 21.25
C MET A 426 18.91 17.77 21.54
N THR A 427 19.87 18.69 21.44
CA THR A 427 19.56 20.11 21.30
C THR A 427 18.95 20.41 19.93
N GLU A 428 18.20 21.50 19.80
CA GLU A 428 17.62 21.93 18.52
C GLU A 428 18.68 22.08 17.42
N GLU A 429 19.87 22.59 17.75
CA GLU A 429 20.97 22.76 16.80
C GLU A 429 21.45 21.41 16.25
N VAL A 430 21.72 20.45 17.13
CA VAL A 430 22.21 19.10 16.72
C VAL A 430 21.15 18.38 15.90
N LEU A 431 19.89 18.45 16.33
CA LEU A 431 18.77 17.83 15.63
C LEU A 431 18.58 18.45 14.22
N SER A 432 18.70 19.79 14.13
CA SER A 432 18.61 20.49 12.83
C SER A 432 19.69 20.05 11.85
N LYS A 433 20.95 19.96 12.30
CA LYS A 433 22.06 19.45 11.50
C LYS A 433 21.82 17.99 11.07
N ARG A 434 21.26 17.15 11.95
CA ARG A 434 20.95 15.75 11.66
C ARG A 434 19.80 15.62 10.64
N ILE A 435 18.74 16.44 10.74
CA ILE A 435 17.66 16.47 9.74
C ILE A 435 18.22 16.88 8.37
N GLN A 436 19.05 17.91 8.33
CA GLN A 436 19.72 18.36 7.11
C GLN A 436 20.58 17.27 6.47
N PHE A 437 21.31 16.51 7.28
CA PHE A 437 22.11 15.38 6.84
C PHE A 437 21.24 14.30 6.15
N PHE A 438 20.15 13.86 6.78
CA PHE A 438 19.25 12.87 6.17
C PHE A 438 18.58 13.38 4.90
N LEU A 439 18.15 14.65 4.87
CA LEU A 439 17.62 15.28 3.65
C LEU A 439 18.64 15.29 2.52
N LYS A 440 19.92 15.58 2.83
CA LYS A 440 21.00 15.58 1.86
C LYS A 440 21.21 14.19 1.28
N LEU A 441 21.23 13.15 2.10
CA LEU A 441 21.36 11.76 1.63
C LEU A 441 20.25 11.34 0.69
N ILE A 442 18.98 11.70 0.99
CA ILE A 442 17.85 11.42 0.09
C ILE A 442 18.06 12.09 -1.27
N LYS A 443 18.48 13.36 -1.28
CA LYS A 443 18.71 14.11 -2.52
C LYS A 443 19.88 13.57 -3.35
N LEU A 444 20.89 12.99 -2.71
CA LEU A 444 22.06 12.40 -3.38
C LEU A 444 21.80 10.97 -3.88
N SER A 445 20.75 10.32 -3.41
CA SER A 445 20.43 8.95 -3.81
C SER A 445 19.83 8.90 -5.22
N GLU A 446 20.50 8.20 -6.13
CA GLU A 446 19.98 7.94 -7.48
C GLU A 446 18.79 6.98 -7.51
N ASP A 447 18.68 6.13 -6.51
CA ASP A 447 17.67 5.07 -6.44
C ASP A 447 16.26 5.61 -6.15
N TYR A 448 16.15 6.79 -5.52
CA TYR A 448 14.90 7.30 -4.98
C TYR A 448 14.43 8.62 -5.64
N LYS A 449 14.61 8.76 -6.95
CA LYS A 449 14.20 9.95 -7.73
C LYS A 449 12.69 10.25 -7.66
N ASN A 450 11.85 9.25 -7.39
CA ASN A 450 10.39 9.37 -7.32
C ASN A 450 9.87 9.71 -5.91
N VAL A 451 10.73 9.72 -4.91
CA VAL A 451 10.40 10.11 -3.54
C VAL A 451 9.89 11.56 -3.51
N TRP A 452 8.87 11.78 -2.71
CA TRP A 452 8.28 13.10 -2.54
C TRP A 452 8.70 13.71 -1.20
N ILE A 453 9.69 14.60 -1.22
CA ILE A 453 10.05 15.39 -0.04
C ILE A 453 9.00 16.49 0.13
N THR A 454 8.25 16.46 1.23
CA THR A 454 7.10 17.34 1.43
C THR A 454 7.49 18.69 2.05
N GLN A 455 8.62 18.74 2.76
CA GLN A 455 9.16 19.94 3.39
C GLN A 455 10.71 19.87 3.44
N THR A 456 11.38 20.98 3.18
CA THR A 456 12.85 21.10 3.22
C THR A 456 13.36 22.15 4.19
N ASP A 457 12.49 23.06 4.67
CA ASP A 457 12.83 24.02 5.70
C ASP A 457 12.85 23.36 7.07
N ILE A 458 13.99 23.46 7.75
CA ILE A 458 14.23 22.77 9.02
C ILE A 458 13.38 23.38 10.15
N GLY A 459 13.24 24.70 10.16
CA GLY A 459 12.42 25.39 11.16
C GLY A 459 10.96 24.97 11.08
N GLU A 460 10.43 24.88 9.85
CA GLU A 460 9.08 24.39 9.59
C GLU A 460 8.90 22.92 9.99
N ILE A 461 9.91 22.05 9.75
CA ILE A 461 9.88 20.64 10.15
C ILE A 461 9.76 20.52 11.67
N LEU A 462 10.58 21.25 12.43
CA LEU A 462 10.56 21.28 13.89
C LEU A 462 9.24 21.84 14.42
N HIS A 463 8.84 23.03 13.95
CA HIS A 463 7.59 23.67 14.34
C HIS A 463 6.37 22.79 14.10
N LYS A 464 6.30 22.14 12.96
CA LYS A 464 5.19 21.24 12.60
C LYS A 464 5.13 20.03 13.51
N THR A 465 6.26 19.44 13.85
CA THR A 465 6.33 18.27 14.75
C THR A 465 5.92 18.63 16.19
N GLU A 466 6.32 19.81 16.66
CA GLU A 466 5.86 20.36 17.95
C GLU A 466 4.34 20.61 17.94
N LYS A 467 3.82 21.28 16.89
CA LYS A 467 2.39 21.58 16.71
C LYS A 467 1.52 20.32 16.67
N LEU A 468 2.04 19.22 16.08
CA LEU A 468 1.37 17.92 16.07
C LEU A 468 1.32 17.24 17.44
N GLY A 469 2.06 17.77 18.43
CA GLY A 469 2.08 17.28 19.80
C GLY A 469 2.77 15.92 19.96
N PHE A 470 3.75 15.59 19.10
CA PHE A 470 4.56 14.40 19.28
C PHE A 470 5.57 14.53 20.39
N ILE A 471 6.13 15.73 20.53
CA ILE A 471 7.14 16.05 21.53
C ILE A 471 7.09 17.53 21.86
N SER A 472 7.29 17.84 23.12
CA SER A 472 7.48 19.23 23.58
C SER A 472 8.93 19.39 24.02
N PRO A 473 9.68 20.35 23.48
CA PRO A 473 11.06 20.57 23.89
C PRO A 473 11.12 21.02 25.35
N ILE A 474 12.16 20.58 26.04
CA ILE A 474 12.52 21.06 27.37
C ILE A 474 13.39 22.29 27.19
N LEU A 475 13.03 23.39 27.84
CA LEU A 475 13.83 24.61 27.82
C LEU A 475 14.83 24.58 28.97
N ILE A 476 16.13 24.64 28.65
CA ILE A 476 17.21 24.82 29.60
C ILE A 476 17.94 26.12 29.21
N ASN A 477 17.80 27.15 30.04
CA ASN A 477 18.18 28.51 29.68
C ASN A 477 17.46 28.95 28.39
N THR A 478 18.20 29.19 27.31
CA THR A 478 17.67 29.57 25.98
C THR A 478 17.63 28.40 25.00
N ASN A 479 18.15 27.23 25.37
CA ASN A 479 18.28 26.09 24.47
C ASN A 479 17.08 25.14 24.58
N LYS A 480 16.50 24.78 23.46
CA LYS A 480 15.51 23.70 23.36
C LYS A 480 16.21 22.36 23.30
N ILE A 481 15.77 21.41 24.11
CA ILE A 481 16.25 20.02 24.12
C ILE A 481 15.06 19.09 23.88
N TYR A 482 15.21 18.21 22.89
CA TYR A 482 14.22 17.17 22.56
C TYR A 482 14.62 15.86 23.23
N LYS A 483 13.79 15.41 24.18
CA LYS A 483 13.95 14.14 24.89
C LYS A 483 12.61 13.44 24.94
N PRO A 484 12.38 12.42 24.08
CA PRO A 484 11.12 11.72 24.04
C PRO A 484 10.95 10.76 25.24
N THR A 485 9.72 10.59 25.68
CA THR A 485 9.33 9.52 26.61
C THR A 485 9.25 8.17 25.87
N PRO A 486 9.24 7.01 26.57
CA PRO A 486 9.09 5.69 25.92
C PRO A 486 7.88 5.59 24.97
N ASP A 487 6.73 6.13 25.35
CA ASP A 487 5.52 6.14 24.51
C ASP A 487 5.70 7.01 23.26
N GLN A 488 6.41 8.15 23.39
CA GLN A 488 6.73 8.99 22.26
C GLN A 488 7.73 8.29 21.33
N ILE A 489 8.72 7.57 21.86
CA ILE A 489 9.66 6.78 21.06
C ILE A 489 8.90 5.72 20.25
N ALA A 490 7.98 4.97 20.87
CA ALA A 490 7.18 3.98 20.17
C ALA A 490 6.34 4.61 19.04
N THR A 491 5.74 5.79 19.30
CA THR A 491 5.00 6.56 18.28
C THR A 491 5.91 7.03 17.15
N LEU A 492 7.02 7.66 17.47
CA LEU A 492 7.97 8.21 16.50
C LEU A 492 8.66 7.10 15.69
N SER A 493 8.84 5.90 16.27
CA SER A 493 9.37 4.73 15.57
C SER A 493 8.52 4.37 14.35
N PHE A 494 7.20 4.51 14.41
CA PHE A 494 6.34 4.32 13.24
C PHE A 494 6.72 5.23 12.08
N TYR A 495 6.97 6.52 12.34
CA TYR A 495 7.33 7.50 11.31
C TYR A 495 8.79 7.35 10.84
N LYS A 496 9.71 7.02 11.75
CA LYS A 496 11.08 6.62 11.39
C LYS A 496 11.07 5.46 10.39
N ASN A 497 10.30 4.44 10.71
CA ASN A 497 10.22 3.22 9.89
C ASN A 497 9.59 3.45 8.51
N ASN A 498 8.73 4.46 8.35
CA ASN A 498 8.19 4.80 7.03
C ASN A 498 9.30 5.10 6.02
N ILE A 499 10.39 5.77 6.43
CA ILE A 499 11.46 6.22 5.54
C ILE A 499 12.80 5.48 5.72
N SER A 500 12.90 4.55 6.68
CA SER A 500 14.17 3.84 6.98
C SER A 500 14.76 3.12 5.77
N HIS A 501 13.92 2.58 4.88
CA HIS A 501 14.36 1.88 3.67
C HIS A 501 15.20 2.77 2.72
N LEU A 502 15.01 4.11 2.75
CA LEU A 502 15.77 5.05 1.94
C LEU A 502 17.27 5.09 2.31
N PHE A 503 17.59 4.68 3.53
CA PHE A 503 18.95 4.77 4.08
C PHE A 503 19.62 3.40 4.28
N MET A 504 18.94 2.29 3.95
CA MET A 504 19.43 0.95 4.27
C MET A 504 20.78 0.64 3.63
N LEU A 505 21.00 1.02 2.37
CA LEU A 505 22.29 0.79 1.73
C LEU A 505 23.42 1.54 2.42
N TYR A 506 23.21 2.83 2.70
CA TYR A 506 24.18 3.65 3.45
C TYR A 506 24.45 3.09 4.84
N SER A 507 23.40 2.64 5.52
CA SER A 507 23.48 2.03 6.83
C SER A 507 24.30 0.73 6.82
N LEU A 508 24.03 -0.18 5.88
CA LEU A 508 24.76 -1.43 5.73
C LEU A 508 26.25 -1.19 5.43
N LEU A 509 26.57 -0.19 4.60
CA LEU A 509 27.95 0.22 4.32
C LEU A 509 28.65 0.69 5.61
N CYS A 510 27.99 1.53 6.41
CA CYS A 510 28.56 1.98 7.70
C CYS A 510 28.77 0.83 8.68
N VAL A 511 27.81 -0.10 8.80
CA VAL A 511 27.94 -1.25 9.71
C VAL A 511 29.05 -2.20 9.28
N SER A 512 29.32 -2.34 7.96
CA SER A 512 30.36 -3.23 7.44
C SER A 512 31.79 -2.87 7.89
N VAL A 513 32.01 -1.62 8.35
CA VAL A 513 33.29 -1.15 8.88
C VAL A 513 33.28 -0.92 10.40
N LYS A 514 32.13 -1.12 11.07
CA LYS A 514 31.92 -0.72 12.48
C LYS A 514 32.86 -1.44 13.45
N PHE A 515 33.13 -2.74 13.25
CA PHE A 515 33.86 -3.59 14.16
C PHE A 515 35.29 -3.94 13.66
N SER A 516 35.75 -3.26 12.62
CA SER A 516 37.07 -3.40 12.04
C SER A 516 37.78 -2.05 12.02
N LYS A 517 39.10 -2.02 12.15
CA LYS A 517 39.90 -0.78 12.03
C LYS A 517 39.80 -0.19 10.62
N SER A 518 39.88 -1.04 9.62
CA SER A 518 39.72 -0.72 8.21
C SER A 518 39.32 -1.97 7.44
N VAL A 519 38.64 -1.80 6.29
CA VAL A 519 38.17 -2.90 5.45
C VAL A 519 38.41 -2.53 3.98
N SER A 520 38.86 -3.47 3.16
CA SER A 520 39.05 -3.24 1.73
C SER A 520 37.71 -3.06 1.01
N LYS A 521 37.70 -2.28 -0.07
CA LYS A 521 36.51 -2.03 -0.87
C LYS A 521 35.87 -3.33 -1.39
N GLU A 522 36.71 -4.29 -1.83
CA GLU A 522 36.29 -5.60 -2.34
C GLU A 522 35.55 -6.41 -1.26
N GLU A 523 36.08 -6.36 -0.03
CA GLU A 523 35.46 -7.07 1.09
C GLU A 523 34.11 -6.45 1.48
N ILE A 524 33.99 -5.11 1.50
CA ILE A 524 32.74 -4.42 1.72
C ILE A 524 31.71 -4.83 0.66
N ILE A 525 32.09 -4.80 -0.62
CA ILE A 525 31.20 -5.22 -1.72
C ILE A 525 30.71 -6.66 -1.52
N LYS A 526 31.61 -7.56 -1.14
CA LYS A 526 31.28 -8.96 -0.86
C LYS A 526 30.29 -9.10 0.31
N LEU A 527 30.54 -8.40 1.42
CA LEU A 527 29.66 -8.39 2.59
C LEU A 527 28.28 -7.83 2.26
N ILE A 528 28.22 -6.70 1.56
CA ILE A 528 26.95 -6.09 1.15
C ILE A 528 26.16 -7.02 0.22
N LYS A 529 26.77 -7.58 -0.81
CA LYS A 529 26.10 -8.52 -1.72
C LYS A 529 25.54 -9.76 -1.01
N MET A 530 26.16 -10.16 0.10
CA MET A 530 25.69 -11.29 0.91
C MET A 530 24.44 -10.96 1.73
N VAL A 531 24.37 -9.77 2.36
CA VAL A 531 23.27 -9.41 3.26
C VAL A 531 22.13 -8.66 2.55
N TYR A 532 22.42 -7.94 1.48
CA TYR A 532 21.47 -7.09 0.79
C TYR A 532 20.19 -7.80 0.32
N PRO A 533 20.22 -9.03 -0.26
CA PRO A 533 19.01 -9.72 -0.67
C PRO A 533 18.01 -9.95 0.47
N ILE A 534 18.51 -10.16 1.67
CA ILE A 534 17.70 -10.33 2.88
C ILE A 534 17.05 -9.00 3.26
N PHE A 535 17.86 -7.93 3.30
CA PHE A 535 17.35 -6.58 3.59
C PHE A 535 16.40 -6.07 2.52
N SER A 536 16.71 -6.36 1.24
CA SER A 536 15.84 -6.00 0.14
C SER A 536 14.43 -6.57 0.29
N ARG A 537 14.29 -7.76 0.82
CA ARG A 537 12.99 -8.38 1.06
C ARG A 537 12.32 -7.90 2.35
N ASP A 538 13.07 -7.69 3.44
CA ASP A 538 12.51 -7.21 4.72
C ASP A 538 12.05 -5.74 4.63
N PHE A 539 12.78 -4.90 3.91
CA PHE A 539 12.50 -3.48 3.73
C PHE A 539 11.87 -3.14 2.37
N HIS A 540 11.62 -4.13 1.52
CA HIS A 540 11.10 -3.95 0.16
C HIS A 540 11.89 -2.88 -0.62
N LEU A 541 13.23 -3.05 -0.67
CA LEU A 541 14.12 -2.15 -1.39
C LEU A 541 13.87 -2.24 -2.90
N LYS A 542 14.30 -1.23 -3.65
CA LYS A 542 14.05 -1.08 -5.09
C LYS A 542 14.42 -2.33 -5.89
N ASN A 543 15.59 -2.90 -5.64
CA ASN A 543 16.08 -4.08 -6.32
C ASN A 543 16.21 -5.26 -5.34
N GLU A 544 16.01 -6.49 -5.82
CA GLU A 544 16.20 -7.69 -5.00
C GLU A 544 17.70 -7.98 -4.76
N ASN A 545 18.49 -7.83 -5.80
CA ASN A 545 19.95 -7.91 -5.76
C ASN A 545 20.54 -6.53 -6.05
N ILE A 546 21.75 -6.29 -5.60
CA ILE A 546 22.42 -5.02 -5.80
C ILE A 546 23.63 -5.19 -6.72
N GLU A 547 23.73 -4.29 -7.69
CA GLU A 547 24.88 -4.22 -8.58
C GLU A 547 26.09 -3.58 -7.88
N THR A 548 27.30 -3.98 -8.32
CA THR A 548 28.55 -3.46 -7.76
C THR A 548 28.60 -1.94 -7.89
N GLU A 549 28.19 -1.40 -9.03
CA GLU A 549 28.17 0.03 -9.31
C GLU A 549 27.32 0.81 -8.31
N SER A 550 26.12 0.30 -7.97
CA SER A 550 25.26 0.94 -6.96
C SER A 550 25.90 0.98 -5.58
N ILE A 551 26.63 -0.07 -5.19
CA ILE A 551 27.40 -0.11 -3.94
C ILE A 551 28.51 0.93 -3.97
N GLU A 552 29.27 1.01 -5.06
CA GLU A 552 30.36 1.95 -5.24
C GLU A 552 29.88 3.40 -5.25
N ASN A 553 28.77 3.69 -5.91
CA ASN A 553 28.16 5.02 -5.93
C ASN A 553 27.75 5.44 -4.52
N ALA A 554 27.07 4.57 -3.77
CA ALA A 554 26.69 4.85 -2.39
C ALA A 554 27.92 5.02 -1.47
N LEU A 555 28.96 4.23 -1.68
CA LEU A 555 30.21 4.35 -0.95
C LEU A 555 30.91 5.68 -1.22
N ASN A 556 30.98 6.09 -2.50
CA ASN A 556 31.56 7.36 -2.90
C ASN A 556 30.79 8.56 -2.29
N VAL A 557 29.46 8.46 -2.18
CA VAL A 557 28.66 9.48 -1.47
C VAL A 557 29.08 9.57 -0.02
N LEU A 558 29.22 8.45 0.69
CA LEU A 558 29.61 8.44 2.11
C LEU A 558 31.03 8.97 2.33
N ILE A 559 31.96 8.67 1.43
CA ILE A 559 33.35 9.17 1.48
C ILE A 559 33.37 10.69 1.20
N LYS A 560 32.63 11.16 0.19
CA LYS A 560 32.52 12.58 -0.14
C LYS A 560 31.92 13.40 0.99
N GLU A 561 30.96 12.82 1.72
CA GLU A 561 30.34 13.45 2.88
C GLU A 561 31.14 13.23 4.18
N GLU A 562 32.31 12.63 4.10
CA GLU A 562 33.23 12.36 5.23
C GLU A 562 32.62 11.46 6.32
N ILE A 563 31.59 10.68 5.96
CA ILE A 563 30.95 9.68 6.84
C ILE A 563 31.76 8.41 6.90
N LEU A 564 32.51 8.11 5.84
CA LEU A 564 33.53 7.08 5.79
C LEU A 564 34.83 7.72 5.30
N GLN A 565 35.98 7.19 5.76
CA GLN A 565 37.27 7.67 5.39
C GLN A 565 38.04 6.58 4.62
N ILE A 566 38.89 6.99 3.69
CA ILE A 566 39.75 6.12 2.92
C ILE A 566 41.22 6.38 3.33
N ASN A 567 41.97 5.36 3.66
CA ASN A 567 43.37 5.47 4.03
C ASN A 567 44.29 5.31 2.81
N ASN A 568 45.60 5.51 3.02
CA ASN A 568 46.62 5.40 1.97
C ASN A 568 46.74 3.99 1.36
N MET A 569 46.20 2.95 1.99
CA MET A 569 46.15 1.57 1.51
C MET A 569 44.86 1.26 0.72
N ASN A 570 44.05 2.29 0.44
CA ASN A 570 42.74 2.17 -0.22
C ASN A 570 41.74 1.34 0.60
N GLU A 571 41.91 1.29 1.93
CA GLU A 571 40.97 0.68 2.86
C GLU A 571 40.02 1.75 3.46
N ILE A 572 38.84 1.34 3.80
CA ILE A 572 37.75 2.19 4.27
C ILE A 572 37.56 1.97 5.77
N SER A 573 37.41 3.07 6.49
CA SER A 573 37.18 3.09 7.94
C SER A 573 36.07 4.07 8.36
N SER A 574 35.64 3.96 9.60
CA SER A 574 34.81 4.99 10.25
C SER A 574 35.61 6.28 10.48
N PRO A 575 34.96 7.43 10.65
CA PRO A 575 35.61 8.64 11.15
C PRO A 575 36.14 8.44 12.57
N ASP A 576 37.07 9.30 12.98
CA ASP A 576 37.55 9.31 14.37
C ASP A 576 36.43 9.69 15.34
N LEU A 577 36.48 9.12 16.57
CA LEU A 577 35.50 9.40 17.65
C LEU A 577 35.31 10.90 17.97
N LYS A 578 36.37 11.68 17.73
CA LYS A 578 36.36 13.14 17.98
C LYS A 578 35.81 13.96 16.81
N ASP A 579 35.57 13.32 15.67
CA ASP A 579 35.06 13.97 14.47
C ASP A 579 33.55 14.24 14.63
N GLU A 580 33.09 15.42 14.28
CA GLU A 580 31.65 15.76 14.28
C GLU A 580 30.84 14.80 13.38
N LYS A 581 31.45 14.27 12.32
CA LYS A 581 30.86 13.30 11.39
C LYS A 581 30.63 11.93 12.01
N PHE A 582 31.34 11.57 13.08
CA PHE A 582 31.15 10.30 13.78
C PHE A 582 29.72 10.11 14.28
N ASN A 583 29.07 11.17 14.72
CA ASN A 583 27.66 11.12 15.14
C ASN A 583 26.69 10.79 13.99
N ASN A 584 26.99 11.23 12.76
CA ASN A 584 26.20 10.91 11.58
C ASN A 584 26.48 9.47 11.12
N TYR A 585 27.72 9.02 11.23
CA TYR A 585 28.09 7.62 11.00
C TYR A 585 27.35 6.68 11.96
N LEU A 586 27.32 6.97 13.27
CA LEU A 586 26.57 6.19 14.25
C LEU A 586 25.06 6.19 13.96
N ALA A 587 24.51 7.35 13.58
CA ALA A 587 23.10 7.42 13.22
C ALA A 587 22.73 6.51 12.05
N LEU A 588 23.59 6.38 11.05
CA LEU A 588 23.39 5.43 9.97
C LEU A 588 23.52 3.98 10.43
N THR A 589 24.54 3.64 11.24
CA THR A 589 24.69 2.27 11.74
C THR A 589 23.47 1.82 12.53
N ASN A 590 22.89 2.67 13.35
CA ASN A 590 21.74 2.37 14.20
C ASN A 590 20.45 2.08 13.42
N LEU A 591 20.37 2.39 12.12
CA LEU A 591 19.19 2.08 11.30
C LEU A 591 19.08 0.60 10.91
N SER A 592 20.19 -0.05 10.52
CA SER A 592 20.16 -1.45 10.07
C SER A 592 20.56 -2.44 11.18
N GLU A 593 21.25 -2.01 12.21
CA GLU A 593 21.77 -2.87 13.28
C GLU A 593 20.67 -3.72 13.97
N PRO A 594 19.48 -3.17 14.33
CA PRO A 594 18.41 -3.99 14.90
C PRO A 594 17.92 -5.10 13.96
N ALA A 595 17.87 -4.83 12.67
CA ALA A 595 17.46 -5.83 11.67
C ALA A 595 18.56 -6.89 11.46
N LEU A 596 19.84 -6.49 11.44
CA LEU A 596 20.97 -7.41 11.38
C LEU A 596 21.00 -8.33 12.61
N LYS A 597 20.80 -7.79 13.82
CA LYS A 597 20.75 -8.57 15.05
C LYS A 597 19.59 -9.58 15.03
N ARG A 598 18.37 -9.17 14.60
CA ARG A 598 17.24 -10.12 14.41
C ARG A 598 17.59 -11.25 13.44
N PHE A 599 18.20 -10.90 12.30
CA PHE A 599 18.66 -11.88 11.33
C PHE A 599 19.61 -12.87 11.96
N TYR A 600 20.62 -12.39 12.67
CA TYR A 600 21.63 -13.23 13.28
C TYR A 600 21.05 -14.13 14.39
N ILE A 601 20.11 -13.63 15.20
CA ILE A 601 19.39 -14.43 16.20
C ILE A 601 18.70 -15.64 15.54
N VAL A 602 17.92 -15.40 14.48
CA VAL A 602 17.20 -16.49 13.80
C VAL A 602 18.16 -17.50 13.19
N MET A 603 19.21 -17.04 12.53
CA MET A 603 20.19 -17.91 11.89
C MET A 603 20.98 -18.71 12.93
N SER A 604 21.45 -18.06 14.00
CA SER A 604 22.22 -18.73 15.06
C SER A 604 21.41 -19.79 15.78
N THR A 605 20.13 -19.50 16.06
CA THR A 605 19.22 -20.47 16.69
C THR A 605 19.07 -21.74 15.84
N ILE A 606 18.87 -21.59 14.52
CA ILE A 606 18.76 -22.74 13.60
C ILE A 606 20.11 -23.46 13.43
N TRP A 607 21.23 -22.74 13.35
CA TRP A 607 22.55 -23.36 13.20
C TRP A 607 22.89 -24.27 14.37
N LYS A 608 22.49 -23.88 15.57
CA LYS A 608 22.74 -24.61 16.79
C LYS A 608 21.83 -25.83 16.94
N ASN A 609 20.54 -25.66 16.75
CA ASN A 609 19.56 -26.72 16.93
C ASN A 609 19.47 -27.70 15.74
N ASN A 610 20.16 -27.43 14.62
CA ASN A 610 20.16 -28.17 13.37
C ASN A 610 18.78 -28.33 12.69
N SER A 611 17.72 -28.60 13.44
CA SER A 611 16.33 -28.74 12.98
C SER A 611 15.37 -28.27 14.06
N MET A 612 14.34 -27.50 13.70
CA MET A 612 13.39 -26.95 14.66
C MET A 612 12.05 -26.66 13.98
N ASN A 613 10.93 -26.85 14.71
CA ASN A 613 9.65 -26.43 14.16
C ASN A 613 9.51 -24.89 14.13
N LYS A 614 8.60 -24.39 13.30
CA LYS A 614 8.45 -22.95 13.06
C LYS A 614 8.06 -22.17 14.33
N GLU A 615 7.17 -22.73 15.15
CA GLU A 615 6.66 -22.03 16.33
C GLU A 615 7.71 -21.96 17.44
N ASP A 616 8.46 -23.04 17.66
CA ASP A 616 9.53 -23.08 18.65
C ASP A 616 10.65 -22.14 18.28
N LEU A 617 11.07 -22.14 16.99
CA LEU A 617 12.06 -21.19 16.48
C LEU A 617 11.63 -19.73 16.75
N LYS A 618 10.38 -19.39 16.40
CA LYS A 618 9.82 -18.05 16.61
C LYS A 618 9.83 -17.66 18.09
N ASN A 619 9.38 -18.56 18.98
CA ASN A 619 9.29 -18.28 20.41
C ASN A 619 10.68 -18.11 21.03
N GLN A 620 11.63 -18.98 20.72
CA GLN A 620 13.01 -18.89 21.22
C GLN A 620 13.71 -17.60 20.72
N CYS A 621 13.56 -17.26 19.44
CA CYS A 621 14.10 -16.02 18.90
C CYS A 621 13.52 -14.78 19.59
N LYS A 622 12.23 -14.79 19.92
CA LYS A 622 11.58 -13.71 20.64
C LYS A 622 12.12 -13.54 22.07
N GLU A 623 12.32 -14.64 22.78
CA GLU A 623 12.88 -14.60 24.14
C GLU A 623 14.31 -14.04 24.15
N ILE A 624 15.16 -14.46 23.19
CA ILE A 624 16.50 -13.92 23.02
C ILE A 624 16.44 -12.42 22.72
N ALA A 625 15.58 -12.01 21.78
CA ALA A 625 15.42 -10.59 21.41
C ALA A 625 14.98 -9.73 22.60
N ARG A 626 14.03 -10.22 23.42
CA ARG A 626 13.60 -9.52 24.65
C ARG A 626 14.72 -9.37 25.67
N GLY A 627 15.55 -10.40 25.82
CA GLY A 627 16.74 -10.33 26.69
C GLY A 627 17.70 -9.23 26.24
N ILE A 628 17.89 -9.07 24.93
CA ILE A 628 18.73 -8.01 24.34
C ILE A 628 18.10 -6.63 24.53
N GLU A 629 16.76 -6.48 24.29
CA GLU A 629 16.06 -5.21 24.52
C GLU A 629 16.26 -4.71 25.95
N VAL A 630 16.11 -5.60 26.93
CA VAL A 630 16.29 -5.26 28.36
C VAL A 630 17.74 -4.88 28.65
N ARG A 631 18.70 -5.61 28.12
CA ARG A 631 20.13 -5.38 28.37
C ARG A 631 20.63 -4.09 27.73
N GLU A 632 20.28 -3.85 26.47
CA GLU A 632 20.74 -2.69 25.70
C GLU A 632 19.88 -1.45 25.94
N GLY A 633 18.77 -1.58 26.70
CA GLY A 633 17.84 -0.48 26.93
C GLY A 633 17.14 -0.01 25.66
N TRP A 634 16.95 -0.90 24.68
CA TRP A 634 16.35 -0.55 23.40
C TRP A 634 14.84 -0.37 23.49
N PRO A 635 14.33 0.81 23.24
CA PRO A 635 12.91 1.09 23.33
C PRO A 635 12.17 0.84 22.00
N TYR A 636 12.65 -0.10 21.17
CA TYR A 636 12.07 -0.39 19.85
C TYR A 636 11.12 -1.59 19.92
N PRO A 637 9.79 -1.39 20.06
CA PRO A 637 8.84 -2.48 20.22
C PRO A 637 8.79 -3.45 19.04
N GLU A 638 9.29 -3.02 17.87
CA GLU A 638 9.38 -3.85 16.67
C GLU A 638 10.53 -4.87 16.71
N PHE A 639 11.48 -4.77 17.64
CA PHE A 639 12.64 -5.65 17.65
C PHE A 639 12.27 -7.08 18.06
N SER A 640 11.43 -7.24 19.08
CA SER A 640 10.91 -8.52 19.56
C SER A 640 9.50 -8.87 19.04
N ASP A 641 8.98 -8.16 18.04
CA ASP A 641 7.64 -8.39 17.50
C ASP A 641 7.52 -9.76 16.80
N ASN A 642 6.53 -10.55 17.24
CA ASN A 642 6.22 -11.88 16.69
C ASN A 642 6.01 -11.86 15.17
N ALA A 643 5.30 -10.86 14.65
CA ALA A 643 5.01 -10.76 13.23
C ALA A 643 6.28 -10.56 12.41
N LYS A 644 7.28 -9.86 12.96
CA LYS A 644 8.57 -9.66 12.32
C LYS A 644 9.36 -10.97 12.22
N PHE A 645 9.43 -11.76 13.29
CA PHE A 645 10.08 -13.08 13.24
C PHE A 645 9.34 -14.04 12.31
N GLU A 646 8.00 -14.03 12.33
CA GLU A 646 7.21 -14.88 11.43
C GLU A 646 7.44 -14.53 9.95
N ASN A 647 7.42 -13.25 9.61
CA ASN A 647 7.69 -12.78 8.26
C ASN A 647 9.14 -13.10 7.83
N PHE A 648 10.08 -12.95 8.76
CA PHE A 648 11.49 -13.23 8.50
C PHE A 648 11.72 -14.72 8.24
N ILE A 649 11.17 -15.61 9.07
CA ILE A 649 11.23 -17.06 8.87
C ILE A 649 10.59 -17.46 7.54
N TYR A 650 9.44 -16.86 7.20
CA TYR A 650 8.79 -17.09 5.90
C TYR A 650 9.71 -16.68 4.74
N MET A 651 10.31 -15.51 4.82
CA MET A 651 11.24 -14.99 3.81
C MET A 651 12.47 -15.90 3.65
N MET A 652 13.04 -16.42 4.75
CA MET A 652 14.19 -17.34 4.74
C MET A 652 13.87 -18.69 4.07
N ARG A 653 12.60 -19.11 4.10
CA ARG A 653 12.13 -20.28 3.34
C ARG A 653 12.04 -19.97 1.85
N GLU A 654 11.41 -18.84 1.47
CA GLU A 654 11.29 -18.39 0.08
C GLU A 654 12.66 -18.20 -0.59
N THR A 655 13.65 -17.68 0.14
CA THR A 655 15.03 -17.50 -0.34
C THR A 655 15.86 -18.78 -0.33
N LYS A 656 15.28 -19.91 0.10
CA LYS A 656 15.98 -21.19 0.25
C LYS A 656 17.17 -21.18 1.25
N PHE A 657 17.22 -20.17 2.12
CA PHE A 657 18.12 -20.16 3.28
C PHE A 657 17.71 -21.23 4.29
N PHE A 658 16.41 -21.46 4.44
CA PHE A 658 15.86 -22.58 5.19
C PHE A 658 15.27 -23.62 4.24
N ARG A 659 15.44 -24.90 4.63
CA ARG A 659 14.80 -26.05 4.00
C ARG A 659 13.87 -26.71 5.00
N GLN A 660 12.94 -27.51 4.55
CA GLN A 660 12.14 -28.38 5.40
C GLN A 660 12.68 -29.79 5.33
N ASP A 661 12.81 -30.45 6.48
CA ASP A 661 13.08 -31.86 6.56
C ASP A 661 11.78 -32.69 6.30
N THR A 662 11.91 -34.01 6.35
CA THR A 662 10.79 -34.94 6.14
C THR A 662 9.70 -34.86 7.20
N GLN A 663 9.98 -34.26 8.37
CA GLN A 663 9.05 -34.04 9.47
C GLN A 663 8.40 -32.66 9.43
N GLY A 664 8.78 -31.81 8.44
CA GLY A 664 8.28 -30.45 8.30
C GLY A 664 9.02 -29.40 9.12
N ASN A 665 10.08 -29.80 9.84
CA ASN A 665 10.92 -28.87 10.58
C ASN A 665 11.84 -28.05 9.68
N LEU A 666 12.23 -26.89 10.14
CA LEU A 666 13.15 -25.99 9.44
C LEU A 666 14.60 -26.38 9.73
N THR A 667 15.42 -26.41 8.68
CA THR A 667 16.86 -26.64 8.75
C THR A 667 17.60 -25.57 7.94
N ALA A 668 18.78 -25.17 8.40
CA ALA A 668 19.62 -24.22 7.67
C ALA A 668 20.25 -24.87 6.43
N ALA A 669 20.26 -24.18 5.30
CA ALA A 669 20.99 -24.62 4.12
C ALA A 669 22.52 -24.62 4.40
N LYS A 670 23.26 -25.57 3.82
CA LYS A 670 24.74 -25.70 4.03
C LYS A 670 25.49 -24.41 3.71
N ILE A 671 25.05 -23.66 2.71
CA ILE A 671 25.67 -22.41 2.29
C ILE A 671 25.62 -21.33 3.40
N THR A 672 24.56 -21.32 4.20
CA THR A 672 24.41 -20.33 5.28
C THR A 672 25.36 -20.62 6.43
N LYS A 673 25.61 -21.89 6.76
CA LYS A 673 26.61 -22.28 7.77
C LYS A 673 28.02 -21.86 7.36
N LYS A 674 28.39 -22.01 6.07
CA LYS A 674 29.68 -21.58 5.54
C LYS A 674 29.86 -20.06 5.57
N ALA A 675 28.76 -19.31 5.48
CA ALA A 675 28.81 -17.86 5.52
C ALA A 675 28.88 -17.28 6.95
N LYS A 676 28.78 -18.11 7.99
CA LYS A 676 28.73 -17.67 9.39
C LYS A 676 29.86 -16.70 9.76
N GLU A 677 31.13 -17.05 9.45
CA GLU A 677 32.27 -16.19 9.73
C GLU A 677 32.18 -14.81 9.08
N SER A 678 31.54 -14.73 7.89
CA SER A 678 31.31 -13.46 7.22
C SER A 678 30.20 -12.67 7.89
N TYR A 679 29.15 -13.33 8.42
CA TYR A 679 28.11 -12.67 9.18
C TYR A 679 28.59 -12.18 10.55
N ASP A 680 29.50 -12.94 11.21
CA ASP A 680 30.07 -12.57 12.50
C ASP A 680 30.82 -11.21 12.45
N LYS A 681 31.34 -10.81 11.28
CA LYS A 681 32.00 -9.51 11.07
C LYS A 681 31.09 -8.28 11.29
N PHE A 682 29.76 -8.44 11.25
CA PHE A 682 28.82 -7.37 11.50
C PHE A 682 28.53 -7.12 12.98
N PHE A 683 29.15 -7.89 13.90
CA PHE A 683 28.83 -7.85 15.33
C PHE A 683 30.12 -7.81 16.19
N ASP A 684 29.96 -7.22 17.38
CA ASP A 684 30.98 -7.27 18.40
C ASP A 684 31.07 -8.64 19.08
N LYS A 685 32.19 -8.90 19.74
CA LYS A 685 32.44 -10.18 20.44
C LYS A 685 31.38 -10.41 21.55
N GLU A 686 30.99 -9.36 22.25
CA GLU A 686 30.05 -9.44 23.37
C GLU A 686 28.67 -9.92 22.89
N PHE A 687 28.17 -9.40 21.80
CA PHE A 687 26.92 -9.87 21.18
C PHE A 687 27.01 -11.31 20.69
N LEU A 688 28.12 -11.68 20.06
CA LEU A 688 28.33 -13.05 19.56
C LEU A 688 28.38 -14.07 20.72
N GLU A 689 29.06 -13.75 21.83
CA GLU A 689 29.10 -14.55 23.06
C GLU A 689 27.72 -14.64 23.72
N LEU A 690 26.97 -13.52 23.78
CA LEU A 690 25.62 -13.49 24.33
C LEU A 690 24.69 -14.45 23.56
N ILE A 691 24.71 -14.40 22.22
CA ILE A 691 23.91 -15.31 21.40
C ILE A 691 24.40 -16.76 21.57
N GLY A 692 25.69 -16.99 21.62
CA GLY A 692 26.26 -18.30 21.89
C GLY A 692 25.81 -18.94 23.21
N ASN A 693 25.68 -18.15 24.27
CA ASN A 693 25.22 -18.57 25.59
C ASN A 693 23.68 -18.66 25.70
N SER A 694 22.95 -17.74 25.07
CA SER A 694 21.47 -17.69 25.14
C SER A 694 20.80 -18.81 24.33
N THR A 695 21.53 -19.42 23.44
CA THR A 695 21.07 -20.57 22.67
C THR A 695 21.39 -21.92 23.36
N ASN A 696 22.07 -21.91 24.51
CA ASN A 696 22.23 -23.05 25.40
C ASN A 696 21.00 -23.22 26.25
#